data_f2f1b409a29cbdae6218c4681016706e
#
_entry.id   f2f1b409a29cbdae6218c4681016706e
#
_cell.length_a   1.000
_cell.length_b   1.000
_cell.length_c   1.000
_cell.angle_alpha   90.00
_cell.angle_beta   90.00
_cell.angle_gamma   90.00
#
_symmetry.space_group_name_H-M   'P 1'
#
loop_
_entity.id
_entity.type
_entity.pdbx_description
1 polymer ?
#
loop_
_entity_poly.entity_id
_entity_poly.type
_entity_poly.pdbx_seq_one_letter_code
_entity_poly.pdbx_strand_id
1 'polypeptide(L)'
;MCDYAQKEQLILKNMKCFKQLIKCVAVAAMVTFVACDKEAAVEKEDIPTKPIEEMCYTPSKTSFEVWAPTAESVVVRLYNGDTFAEEVAMEKCDSGLWRAEVMGDKKGMYYAFQVTVDGKRLKETAGIFARALDVNGNRGAIIDMRDTDPEGWSEDKGPEVDPAEIVIYEMHYRDMTAHESAGSSNPGKYIAMSEFGTRSHEGLSTGIDHLREMGVTHVHLLPTADFGSIDESRPTNQYNWGYEPKNYNAPEGTYSTNPANPEARIYELKSLVKAMHDAGLCVVLDVVYNHTTATENCGFELTVPGYFYRMREDGTFADGSGCGNETASEKPMMRKYMVESLEYWVKEYHIDGFRFDLMAIHDIETMNLIRKRLEALNPDILLYGEGWAASAPLYDESKLAFKRYTYRMPGVAAFSDDIRNALRGTLDLSQGGFIHGVEGNKEALKFGLAGGVEHPEVDHNEDAWCANPRQHISYVTCHDDHNLRDRLEHLSPDATEEECLKMAKLAHFGVFTSQGVPFIFCGEEMYRSKRGEKNTYNMPDEYNAIDWVLKSEYNDLVEYCKGLIAMRKEHHAFSLGSAEAVRQHLNFIDNDNEAAVGFVLENLEGIDSAKSIVVLMNGSRESVEFDIPAGTYKWISDGEFVHAKGMGTCDARSGKITVAPISGVILAEY
;
A
#
# COMPACT_ATOMS: atom_id res chain seq x y z
N MET A 1 24.21 32.22 59.29
CA MET A 1 23.63 33.41 58.63
C MET A 1 24.54 34.06 57.57
N CYS A 2 25.73 33.57 57.32
CA CYS A 2 26.66 34.17 56.34
C CYS A 2 26.52 33.55 54.92
N ASP A 3 25.86 32.41 54.82
CA ASP A 3 25.80 31.64 53.54
C ASP A 3 24.57 32.00 52.65
N TYR A 4 23.58 32.69 53.24
CA TYR A 4 22.37 33.07 52.51
C TYR A 4 22.55 34.41 51.75
N ALA A 5 23.33 35.34 52.30
CA ALA A 5 23.60 36.65 51.70
C ALA A 5 24.52 36.53 50.45
N GLN A 6 25.42 35.55 50.41
CA GLN A 6 26.27 35.31 49.24
C GLN A 6 25.51 34.70 48.06
N LYS A 7 24.52 33.84 48.31
CA LYS A 7 23.67 33.27 47.26
C LYS A 7 22.74 34.29 46.61
N GLU A 8 22.16 35.23 47.39
CA GLU A 8 21.33 36.30 46.82
C GLU A 8 22.13 37.30 45.98
N GLN A 9 23.35 37.62 46.36
CA GLN A 9 24.22 38.50 45.55
C GLN A 9 24.66 37.82 44.23
N LEU A 10 24.84 36.52 44.22
CA LEU A 10 25.18 35.75 43.01
C LEU A 10 23.98 35.65 42.04
N ILE A 11 22.77 35.51 42.58
CA ILE A 11 21.53 35.48 41.80
C ILE A 11 21.25 36.86 41.17
N LEU A 12 21.41 37.93 41.93
CA LEU A 12 21.22 39.29 41.41
C LEU A 12 22.28 39.71 40.38
N LYS A 13 23.52 39.20 40.49
CA LYS A 13 24.58 39.42 39.51
C LYS A 13 24.31 38.68 38.21
N ASN A 14 23.81 37.43 38.32
CA ASN A 14 23.43 36.63 37.14
C ASN A 14 22.19 37.20 36.44
N MET A 15 21.20 37.73 37.15
CA MET A 15 20.04 38.40 36.56
C MET A 15 20.40 39.72 35.85
N LYS A 16 21.43 40.45 36.30
CA LYS A 16 21.93 41.67 35.61
C LYS A 16 22.69 41.27 34.31
N CYS A 17 23.50 40.23 34.33
CA CYS A 17 24.14 39.68 33.12
C CYS A 17 23.12 39.19 32.11
N PHE A 18 22.05 38.49 32.55
CA PHE A 18 20.99 37.98 31.67
C PHE A 18 20.20 39.13 31.02
N LYS A 19 19.91 40.22 31.74
CA LYS A 19 19.25 41.41 31.18
C LYS A 19 20.14 42.19 30.19
N GLN A 20 21.45 42.15 30.34
CA GLN A 20 22.39 42.73 29.38
C GLN A 20 22.55 41.86 28.15
N LEU A 21 22.53 40.51 28.31
CA LEU A 21 22.54 39.55 27.20
C LEU A 21 21.28 39.65 26.33
N ILE A 22 20.10 39.83 26.95
CA ILE A 22 18.83 40.04 26.24
C ILE A 22 18.82 41.36 25.45
N LYS A 23 19.46 42.43 25.97
CA LYS A 23 19.60 43.70 25.24
C LYS A 23 20.59 43.60 24.06
N CYS A 24 21.65 42.81 24.18
CA CYS A 24 22.60 42.61 23.09
C CYS A 24 22.01 41.69 22.00
N VAL A 25 21.20 40.70 22.36
CA VAL A 25 20.50 39.84 21.40
C VAL A 25 19.38 40.59 20.66
N ALA A 26 18.68 41.52 21.35
CA ALA A 26 17.63 42.35 20.72
C ALA A 26 18.18 43.40 19.74
N VAL A 27 19.43 43.86 19.90
CA VAL A 27 20.08 44.81 18.97
C VAL A 27 20.78 44.07 17.80
N ALA A 28 21.23 42.84 18.02
CA ALA A 28 21.77 41.99 16.94
C ALA A 28 20.66 41.42 16.04
N ALA A 29 19.41 41.27 16.55
CA ALA A 29 18.27 40.81 15.78
C ALA A 29 17.62 41.86 14.86
N MET A 30 18.10 43.12 14.87
CA MET A 30 17.60 44.19 14.00
C MET A 30 18.50 44.51 12.80
N VAL A 31 19.60 43.78 12.57
CA VAL A 31 20.54 44.06 11.48
C VAL A 31 20.80 42.88 10.54
N THR A 32 20.15 41.73 10.73
CA THR A 32 20.29 40.58 9.81
C THR A 32 18.95 39.90 9.49
N PHE A 33 18.00 40.67 8.97
CA PHE A 33 16.88 40.13 8.23
C PHE A 33 16.87 40.70 6.80
N VAL A 34 17.91 40.44 6.06
CA VAL A 34 17.92 40.40 4.60
C VAL A 34 18.78 39.20 4.23
N ALA A 35 18.26 38.00 4.49
CA ALA A 35 18.76 36.77 3.93
C ALA A 35 17.56 36.02 3.36
N CYS A 36 17.31 36.26 2.10
CA CYS A 36 16.81 35.34 1.09
C CYS A 36 15.66 34.43 1.49
N ASP A 37 14.44 34.98 1.72
CA ASP A 37 13.20 34.26 1.39
C ASP A 37 13.10 34.18 -0.15
N LYS A 38 13.85 33.26 -0.75
CA LYS A 38 13.62 32.80 -2.10
C LYS A 38 13.04 31.37 -2.04
N GLU A 39 11.97 31.14 -1.29
CA GLU A 39 10.96 30.23 -1.81
C GLU A 39 10.45 30.89 -3.10
N ALA A 40 10.56 30.21 -4.22
CA ALA A 40 9.94 30.67 -5.45
C ALA A 40 8.46 30.87 -5.14
N ALA A 41 8.02 32.11 -5.00
CA ALA A 41 6.68 32.43 -4.54
C ALA A 41 5.69 32.03 -5.63
N VAL A 42 5.23 30.78 -5.56
CA VAL A 42 4.14 30.27 -6.37
C VAL A 42 2.85 30.79 -5.74
N GLU A 43 2.22 31.73 -6.41
CA GLU A 43 0.98 32.32 -5.95
C GLU A 43 -0.21 31.34 -6.19
N LYS A 44 -1.28 31.49 -5.43
CA LYS A 44 -2.48 30.68 -5.59
C LYS A 44 -3.07 30.77 -7.02
N GLU A 45 -2.90 31.89 -7.68
CA GLU A 45 -3.33 32.16 -9.04
C GLU A 45 -2.52 31.39 -10.10
N ASP A 46 -1.33 30.91 -9.73
CA ASP A 46 -0.47 30.08 -10.59
C ASP A 46 -0.90 28.62 -10.66
N ILE A 47 -1.90 28.18 -9.89
CA ILE A 47 -2.37 26.80 -9.91
C ILE A 47 -3.47 26.64 -10.96
N PRO A 48 -3.25 25.85 -12.03
CA PRO A 48 -4.24 25.60 -13.05
C PRO A 48 -5.50 24.93 -12.49
N THR A 49 -6.66 25.42 -12.88
CA THR A 49 -7.95 24.82 -12.49
C THR A 49 -8.33 23.61 -13.33
N LYS A 50 -7.80 23.51 -14.55
CA LYS A 50 -8.00 22.38 -15.46
C LYS A 50 -6.90 21.34 -15.29
N PRO A 51 -7.15 20.07 -15.67
CA PRO A 51 -6.09 19.08 -15.79
C PRO A 51 -4.97 19.53 -16.72
N ILE A 52 -3.73 19.12 -16.40
CA ILE A 52 -2.57 19.41 -17.24
C ILE A 52 -2.35 18.22 -18.17
N GLU A 53 -2.28 18.50 -19.47
CA GLU A 53 -1.96 17.52 -20.50
C GLU A 53 -0.61 17.85 -21.13
N GLU A 54 0.48 17.33 -20.54
CA GLU A 54 1.84 17.67 -20.97
C GLU A 54 2.11 17.32 -22.43
N MET A 55 1.47 16.30 -22.97
CA MET A 55 1.55 15.92 -24.37
C MET A 55 0.17 15.46 -24.88
N CYS A 56 -0.32 16.10 -25.96
CA CYS A 56 -1.53 15.68 -26.65
C CYS A 56 -1.23 15.54 -28.14
N TYR A 57 -1.30 14.31 -28.65
CA TYR A 57 -1.00 13.97 -30.02
C TYR A 57 -2.25 13.94 -30.90
N THR A 58 -2.10 14.49 -32.13
CA THR A 58 -2.96 14.22 -33.29
C THR A 58 -2.08 14.05 -34.52
N PRO A 59 -2.57 13.39 -35.60
CA PRO A 59 -1.78 13.27 -36.84
C PRO A 59 -1.42 14.61 -37.50
N SER A 60 -2.13 15.70 -37.18
CA SER A 60 -1.87 17.02 -37.74
C SER A 60 -0.93 17.87 -36.91
N LYS A 61 -0.89 17.65 -35.58
CA LYS A 61 -0.05 18.39 -34.65
C LYS A 61 0.11 17.65 -33.31
N THR A 62 1.18 17.96 -32.59
CA THR A 62 1.36 17.62 -31.18
C THR A 62 1.36 18.91 -30.36
N SER A 63 0.53 18.99 -29.34
CA SER A 63 0.48 20.09 -28.37
C SER A 63 1.23 19.70 -27.11
N PHE A 64 2.00 20.62 -26.55
CA PHE A 64 2.75 20.47 -25.32
C PHE A 64 2.34 21.52 -24.30
N GLU A 65 2.23 21.12 -23.05
CA GLU A 65 1.92 22.00 -21.92
C GLU A 65 2.77 21.59 -20.73
N VAL A 66 3.38 22.54 -20.01
CA VAL A 66 4.11 22.26 -18.77
C VAL A 66 3.87 23.37 -17.76
N TRP A 67 3.74 23.00 -16.49
CA TRP A 67 3.60 23.95 -15.39
C TRP A 67 4.97 24.31 -14.83
N ALA A 68 5.37 25.57 -15.03
CA ALA A 68 6.62 26.13 -14.55
C ALA A 68 6.47 27.64 -14.28
N PRO A 69 5.74 28.03 -13.21
CA PRO A 69 5.39 29.42 -12.94
C PRO A 69 6.61 30.32 -12.72
N THR A 70 7.68 29.78 -12.16
CA THR A 70 8.92 30.50 -11.83
C THR A 70 9.92 30.56 -13.01
N ALA A 71 9.58 29.90 -14.13
CA ALA A 71 10.46 29.89 -15.29
C ALA A 71 10.54 31.24 -16.00
N GLU A 72 11.76 31.59 -16.44
CA GLU A 72 12.04 32.71 -17.34
C GLU A 72 11.78 32.33 -18.80
N SER A 73 12.06 31.07 -19.16
CA SER A 73 11.78 30.50 -20.46
C SER A 73 11.66 28.97 -20.37
N VAL A 74 10.88 28.39 -21.27
CA VAL A 74 10.75 26.95 -21.41
C VAL A 74 10.84 26.60 -22.89
N VAL A 75 11.51 25.49 -23.19
CA VAL A 75 11.55 24.91 -24.53
C VAL A 75 11.13 23.45 -24.48
N VAL A 76 10.47 22.98 -25.53
CA VAL A 76 10.32 21.54 -25.78
C VAL A 76 11.32 21.13 -26.86
N ARG A 77 12.03 20.04 -26.61
CA ARG A 77 13.05 19.47 -27.49
C ARG A 77 12.53 18.15 -28.03
N LEU A 78 12.63 17.96 -29.33
CA LEU A 78 12.18 16.75 -30.01
C LEU A 78 13.37 15.92 -30.49
N TYR A 79 13.19 14.59 -30.44
CA TYR A 79 14.23 13.62 -30.77
C TYR A 79 13.68 12.53 -31.68
N ASN A 80 14.53 12.08 -32.62
CA ASN A 80 14.27 10.90 -33.44
C ASN A 80 15.18 9.78 -32.93
N GLY A 81 14.64 8.88 -32.08
CA GLY A 81 15.45 8.05 -31.22
C GLY A 81 16.31 8.92 -30.31
N ASP A 82 17.63 8.67 -30.28
CA ASP A 82 18.58 9.49 -29.51
C ASP A 82 19.05 10.76 -30.25
N THR A 83 18.64 10.94 -31.50
CA THR A 83 19.13 12.07 -32.32
C THR A 83 18.25 13.29 -32.08
N PHE A 84 18.84 14.40 -31.61
CA PHE A 84 18.16 15.70 -31.52
C PHE A 84 17.65 16.13 -32.91
N ALA A 85 16.39 16.52 -32.96
CA ALA A 85 15.72 16.93 -34.19
C ALA A 85 15.44 18.45 -34.21
N GLU A 86 14.74 18.97 -33.22
CA GLU A 86 14.38 20.39 -33.16
C GLU A 86 14.11 20.84 -31.71
N GLU A 87 14.22 22.15 -31.50
CA GLU A 87 13.87 22.82 -30.25
C GLU A 87 12.81 23.88 -30.54
N VAL A 88 11.71 23.88 -29.78
CA VAL A 88 10.59 24.80 -29.94
C VAL A 88 10.42 25.59 -28.65
N ALA A 89 10.48 26.93 -28.75
CA ALA A 89 10.18 27.82 -27.63
C ALA A 89 8.71 27.71 -27.25
N MET A 90 8.44 27.65 -25.95
CA MET A 90 7.09 27.63 -25.43
C MET A 90 6.65 29.04 -25.03
N GLU A 91 5.37 29.32 -25.16
CA GLU A 91 4.77 30.61 -24.78
C GLU A 91 4.20 30.53 -23.37
N LYS A 92 4.50 31.53 -22.55
CA LYS A 92 3.94 31.64 -21.19
C LYS A 92 2.47 31.97 -21.27
N CYS A 93 1.66 31.20 -20.55
CA CYS A 93 0.21 31.35 -20.45
C CYS A 93 -0.19 31.70 -19.02
N ASP A 94 -1.51 31.82 -18.78
CA ASP A 94 -2.06 32.02 -17.43
C ASP A 94 -1.80 30.82 -16.53
N SER A 95 -1.84 31.03 -15.22
CA SER A 95 -1.71 29.99 -14.18
C SER A 95 -0.39 29.23 -14.22
N GLY A 96 0.72 29.90 -14.55
CA GLY A 96 2.05 29.30 -14.54
C GLY A 96 2.33 28.31 -15.65
N LEU A 97 1.43 28.14 -16.61
CA LEU A 97 1.57 27.21 -17.72
C LEU A 97 2.41 27.79 -18.88
N TRP A 98 3.11 26.90 -19.57
CA TRP A 98 3.81 27.16 -20.82
C TRP A 98 3.29 26.20 -21.88
N ARG A 99 3.09 26.69 -23.11
CA ARG A 99 2.49 25.92 -24.22
C ARG A 99 3.29 26.05 -25.51
N ALA A 100 3.30 24.97 -26.29
CA ALA A 100 3.77 24.97 -27.67
C ALA A 100 2.94 24.00 -28.52
N GLU A 101 2.87 24.28 -29.83
CA GLU A 101 2.30 23.36 -30.81
C GLU A 101 3.36 23.06 -31.90
N VAL A 102 3.52 21.79 -32.22
CA VAL A 102 4.42 21.32 -33.28
C VAL A 102 3.60 20.68 -34.37
N MET A 103 3.64 21.28 -35.58
CA MET A 103 2.84 20.84 -36.69
C MET A 103 3.34 19.56 -37.34
N GLY A 104 2.42 18.82 -37.94
CA GLY A 104 2.70 17.54 -38.61
C GLY A 104 2.66 16.35 -37.68
N ASP A 105 2.74 15.16 -38.27
CA ASP A 105 2.73 13.89 -37.55
C ASP A 105 4.09 13.69 -36.86
N LYS A 106 4.06 13.64 -35.53
CA LYS A 106 5.26 13.43 -34.68
C LYS A 106 5.22 12.10 -33.93
N LYS A 107 4.24 11.22 -34.20
CA LYS A 107 4.15 9.92 -33.57
C LYS A 107 5.46 9.13 -33.72
N GLY A 108 5.93 8.51 -32.62
CA GLY A 108 7.17 7.76 -32.56
C GLY A 108 8.42 8.60 -32.28
N MET A 109 8.30 9.93 -32.19
CA MET A 109 9.37 10.78 -31.67
C MET A 109 9.34 10.83 -30.15
N TYR A 110 10.48 11.25 -29.56
CA TYR A 110 10.56 11.54 -28.13
C TYR A 110 10.65 13.05 -27.91
N TYR A 111 10.23 13.47 -26.70
CA TYR A 111 10.30 14.86 -26.27
C TYR A 111 10.91 15.01 -24.89
N ALA A 112 11.47 16.18 -24.63
CA ALA A 112 11.85 16.59 -23.27
C ALA A 112 11.59 18.10 -23.12
N PHE A 113 11.16 18.52 -21.95
CA PHE A 113 11.11 19.92 -21.58
C PHE A 113 12.46 20.36 -21.01
N GLN A 114 12.80 21.61 -21.21
CA GLN A 114 13.97 22.22 -20.60
C GLN A 114 13.64 23.62 -20.12
N VAL A 115 13.75 23.83 -18.81
CA VAL A 115 13.31 25.05 -18.11
C VAL A 115 14.53 25.91 -17.75
N THR A 116 14.38 27.22 -17.83
CA THR A 116 15.39 28.21 -17.37
C THR A 116 14.81 28.95 -16.14
N VAL A 117 15.54 28.90 -15.03
CA VAL A 117 15.20 29.57 -13.78
C VAL A 117 16.45 30.27 -13.26
N ASP A 118 16.34 31.53 -12.80
CA ASP A 118 17.45 32.36 -12.28
C ASP A 118 18.65 32.39 -13.25
N GLY A 119 18.39 32.54 -14.55
CA GLY A 119 19.38 32.55 -15.61
C GLY A 119 20.10 31.21 -15.88
N LYS A 120 19.71 30.15 -15.17
CA LYS A 120 20.28 28.81 -15.33
C LYS A 120 19.35 27.92 -16.11
N ARG A 121 19.82 27.38 -17.20
CA ARG A 121 19.14 26.32 -17.95
C ARG A 121 19.30 24.99 -17.23
N LEU A 122 18.18 24.39 -16.78
CA LEU A 122 18.16 23.13 -16.04
C LEU A 122 18.40 21.95 -16.99
N LYS A 123 18.54 20.73 -16.44
CA LYS A 123 18.58 19.49 -17.24
C LYS A 123 17.22 19.27 -17.94
N GLU A 124 17.24 18.40 -18.95
CA GLU A 124 16.03 17.95 -19.63
C GLU A 124 15.20 17.04 -18.72
N THR A 125 13.87 17.07 -18.89
CA THR A 125 12.92 16.20 -18.19
C THR A 125 11.80 15.78 -19.14
N ALA A 126 11.28 14.57 -18.94
CA ALA A 126 10.04 14.12 -19.59
C ALA A 126 8.79 14.95 -19.19
N GLY A 127 8.91 15.74 -18.12
CA GLY A 127 7.81 16.40 -17.44
C GLY A 127 7.41 15.67 -16.16
N ILE A 128 6.35 16.11 -15.52
CA ILE A 128 5.82 15.46 -14.31
C ILE A 128 4.61 14.56 -14.60
N PHE A 129 3.90 14.79 -15.73
CA PHE A 129 2.75 14.01 -16.16
C PHE A 129 3.03 13.13 -17.39
N ALA A 130 4.29 12.82 -17.70
CA ALA A 130 4.64 11.93 -18.81
C ALA A 130 3.98 10.56 -18.67
N ARG A 131 3.25 10.12 -19.70
CA ARG A 131 2.45 8.88 -19.73
C ARG A 131 3.10 7.74 -20.52
N ALA A 132 4.04 8.08 -21.39
CA ALA A 132 4.83 7.15 -22.18
C ALA A 132 6.28 7.63 -22.21
N LEU A 133 7.23 6.70 -22.09
CA LEU A 133 8.63 7.01 -21.83
C LEU A 133 9.56 6.28 -22.79
N ASP A 134 10.74 6.85 -22.99
CA ASP A 134 11.87 6.12 -23.56
C ASP A 134 12.44 5.08 -22.57
N VAL A 135 13.45 4.34 -23.01
CA VAL A 135 14.21 3.44 -22.12
C VAL A 135 14.85 4.24 -20.99
N ASN A 136 14.67 3.78 -19.76
CA ASN A 136 15.11 4.44 -18.53
C ASN A 136 14.40 5.78 -18.21
N GLY A 137 13.29 6.10 -18.85
CA GLY A 137 12.39 7.18 -18.45
C GLY A 137 12.98 8.60 -18.44
N ASN A 138 13.89 8.94 -19.36
CA ASN A 138 14.51 10.26 -19.43
C ASN A 138 13.75 11.24 -20.32
N ARG A 139 13.00 10.72 -21.30
CA ARG A 139 12.19 11.48 -22.25
C ARG A 139 10.79 10.93 -22.34
N GLY A 140 9.82 11.80 -22.56
CA GLY A 140 8.47 11.39 -22.94
C GLY A 140 8.42 10.90 -24.39
N ALA A 141 7.53 9.96 -24.67
CA ALA A 141 7.30 9.46 -26.03
C ALA A 141 5.99 10.05 -26.58
N ILE A 142 5.99 10.41 -27.86
CA ILE A 142 4.79 10.89 -28.56
C ILE A 142 4.06 9.68 -29.14
N ILE A 143 2.95 9.29 -28.51
CA ILE A 143 2.13 8.15 -28.91
C ILE A 143 0.65 8.56 -29.00
N ASP A 144 -0.15 7.72 -29.62
CA ASP A 144 -1.59 7.74 -29.46
C ASP A 144 -1.98 6.68 -28.42
N MET A 145 -2.47 7.10 -27.27
CA MET A 145 -2.84 6.20 -26.17
C MET A 145 -3.85 5.12 -26.60
N ARG A 146 -4.72 5.43 -27.56
CA ARG A 146 -5.71 4.48 -28.10
C ARG A 146 -5.09 3.27 -28.80
N ASP A 147 -3.86 3.39 -29.29
CA ASP A 147 -3.15 2.29 -29.94
C ASP A 147 -2.60 1.27 -28.91
N THR A 148 -2.70 1.61 -27.64
CA THR A 148 -2.29 0.75 -26.52
C THR A 148 -3.43 -0.02 -25.87
N ASP A 149 -4.67 0.11 -26.41
CA ASP A 149 -5.85 -0.55 -25.86
C ASP A 149 -5.92 -2.01 -26.34
N PRO A 150 -6.00 -2.99 -25.42
CA PRO A 150 -6.30 -4.37 -25.83
C PRO A 150 -7.73 -4.50 -26.34
N GLU A 151 -8.02 -5.59 -27.04
CA GLU A 151 -9.36 -5.87 -27.57
C GLU A 151 -10.41 -5.85 -26.46
N GLY A 152 -11.50 -5.08 -26.66
CA GLY A 152 -12.59 -4.94 -25.70
C GLY A 152 -12.29 -3.99 -24.54
N TRP A 153 -11.22 -3.20 -24.61
CA TRP A 153 -10.83 -2.27 -23.54
C TRP A 153 -11.88 -1.21 -23.21
N SER A 154 -12.58 -0.68 -24.21
CA SER A 154 -13.62 0.32 -24.01
C SER A 154 -14.83 -0.15 -23.20
N GLU A 155 -15.07 -1.46 -23.15
CA GLU A 155 -16.14 -2.08 -22.36
C GLU A 155 -15.63 -2.68 -21.04
N ASP A 156 -14.31 -2.66 -20.80
CA ASP A 156 -13.70 -3.20 -19.60
C ASP A 156 -14.05 -2.37 -18.36
N LYS A 157 -14.33 -3.04 -17.27
CA LYS A 157 -14.51 -2.46 -15.94
C LYS A 157 -14.20 -3.50 -14.86
N GLY A 158 -13.76 -3.04 -13.70
CA GLY A 158 -13.61 -3.88 -12.52
C GLY A 158 -14.91 -4.56 -12.11
N PRO A 159 -14.84 -5.75 -11.50
CA PRO A 159 -16.01 -6.44 -10.98
C PRO A 159 -16.61 -5.69 -9.79
N GLU A 160 -17.93 -5.77 -9.63
CA GLU A 160 -18.61 -5.27 -8.43
C GLU A 160 -18.42 -6.30 -7.30
N VAL A 161 -17.87 -5.87 -6.17
CA VAL A 161 -17.59 -6.71 -5.00
C VAL A 161 -18.34 -6.17 -3.80
N ASP A 162 -19.08 -7.03 -3.08
CA ASP A 162 -19.69 -6.64 -1.81
C ASP A 162 -18.58 -6.24 -0.82
N PRO A 163 -18.63 -5.06 -0.20
CA PRO A 163 -17.63 -4.64 0.78
C PRO A 163 -17.40 -5.62 1.94
N ALA A 164 -18.37 -6.51 2.24
CA ALA A 164 -18.20 -7.57 3.23
C ALA A 164 -17.30 -8.72 2.76
N GLU A 165 -17.17 -8.90 1.45
CA GLU A 165 -16.43 -10.00 0.82
C GLU A 165 -15.01 -9.63 0.39
N ILE A 166 -14.57 -8.38 0.63
CA ILE A 166 -13.23 -7.93 0.24
C ILE A 166 -12.16 -8.77 0.93
N VAL A 167 -11.28 -9.37 0.10
CA VAL A 167 -10.05 -10.05 0.50
C VAL A 167 -8.94 -9.57 -0.42
N ILE A 168 -7.91 -8.98 0.17
CA ILE A 168 -6.76 -8.42 -0.56
C ILE A 168 -5.65 -9.46 -0.65
N TYR A 169 -5.07 -9.61 -1.85
CA TYR A 169 -3.91 -10.45 -2.11
C TYR A 169 -2.79 -9.59 -2.69
N GLU A 170 -1.75 -9.35 -1.90
CA GLU A 170 -0.57 -8.59 -2.33
C GLU A 170 0.37 -9.47 -3.15
N MET A 171 0.82 -8.97 -4.29
CA MET A 171 1.78 -9.69 -5.12
C MET A 171 2.66 -8.77 -5.96
N HIS A 172 3.82 -9.32 -6.36
CA HIS A 172 4.63 -8.80 -7.44
C HIS A 172 4.49 -9.72 -8.66
N TYR A 173 4.14 -9.16 -9.83
CA TYR A 173 3.89 -9.96 -11.05
C TYR A 173 5.11 -10.78 -11.48
N ARG A 174 6.35 -10.31 -11.22
CA ARG A 174 7.56 -11.08 -11.47
C ARG A 174 7.67 -12.25 -10.51
N ASP A 175 7.42 -12.07 -9.21
CA ASP A 175 7.46 -13.16 -8.23
C ASP A 175 6.51 -14.31 -8.59
N MET A 176 5.31 -13.96 -9.05
CA MET A 176 4.28 -14.93 -9.41
C MET A 176 4.62 -15.76 -10.65
N THR A 177 5.48 -15.26 -11.55
CA THR A 177 5.63 -15.83 -12.90
C THR A 177 7.05 -16.18 -13.31
N ALA A 178 8.08 -15.68 -12.59
CA ALA A 178 9.47 -15.82 -13.01
C ALA A 178 10.08 -17.22 -12.82
N HIS A 179 9.59 -17.98 -11.82
CA HIS A 179 10.07 -19.35 -11.58
C HIS A 179 9.58 -20.30 -12.67
N GLU A 180 10.41 -21.26 -13.09
CA GLU A 180 10.08 -22.21 -14.15
C GLU A 180 8.83 -23.05 -13.86
N SER A 181 8.54 -23.33 -12.56
CA SER A 181 7.35 -24.04 -12.11
C SER A 181 6.04 -23.25 -12.30
N ALA A 182 6.10 -21.95 -12.65
CA ALA A 182 4.91 -21.14 -12.93
C ALA A 182 4.22 -21.53 -14.24
N GLY A 183 4.95 -22.14 -15.20
CA GLY A 183 4.43 -22.54 -16.50
C GLY A 183 4.06 -21.38 -17.42
N SER A 184 4.54 -20.16 -17.13
CA SER A 184 4.30 -18.97 -17.95
C SER A 184 5.16 -18.93 -19.20
N SER A 185 4.61 -18.41 -20.30
CA SER A 185 5.31 -18.21 -21.57
C SER A 185 6.17 -16.94 -21.57
N ASN A 186 5.87 -15.97 -20.68
CA ASN A 186 6.53 -14.69 -20.57
C ASN A 186 6.98 -14.40 -19.12
N PRO A 187 7.85 -15.24 -18.53
CA PRO A 187 8.17 -15.18 -17.11
C PRO A 187 8.69 -13.80 -16.69
N GLY A 188 8.13 -13.26 -15.59
CA GLY A 188 8.52 -11.99 -14.99
C GLY A 188 8.03 -10.74 -15.74
N LYS A 189 7.10 -10.86 -16.68
CA LYS A 189 6.53 -9.74 -17.46
C LYS A 189 5.07 -9.48 -17.11
N TYR A 190 4.56 -8.25 -17.38
CA TYR A 190 3.16 -7.89 -17.17
C TYR A 190 2.22 -8.90 -17.85
N ILE A 191 2.49 -9.18 -19.13
CA ILE A 191 1.65 -10.06 -19.94
C ILE A 191 1.55 -11.50 -19.39
N ALA A 192 2.54 -11.93 -18.59
CA ALA A 192 2.52 -13.24 -17.96
C ALA A 192 1.31 -13.44 -17.02
N MET A 193 0.88 -12.37 -16.36
CA MET A 193 -0.30 -12.41 -15.48
C MET A 193 -1.64 -12.32 -16.21
N SER A 194 -1.63 -12.19 -17.54
CA SER A 194 -2.83 -12.34 -18.39
C SER A 194 -2.95 -13.75 -19.01
N GLU A 195 -2.03 -14.67 -18.72
CA GLU A 195 -2.02 -16.02 -19.25
C GLU A 195 -2.94 -16.93 -18.43
N PHE A 196 -4.11 -17.27 -18.97
CA PHE A 196 -5.00 -18.29 -18.39
C PHE A 196 -4.51 -19.72 -18.72
N GLY A 197 -4.81 -20.65 -17.82
CA GLY A 197 -4.50 -22.07 -18.02
C GLY A 197 -3.06 -22.45 -17.68
N THR A 198 -2.27 -21.57 -17.08
CA THR A 198 -0.93 -21.90 -16.60
C THR A 198 -0.99 -22.93 -15.47
N ARG A 199 -0.01 -23.86 -15.47
CA ARG A 199 0.02 -25.00 -14.52
C ARG A 199 1.44 -25.25 -14.04
N SER A 200 1.55 -25.68 -12.77
CA SER A 200 2.79 -26.25 -12.24
C SER A 200 3.11 -27.61 -12.88
N HIS A 201 4.27 -28.14 -12.60
CA HIS A 201 4.65 -29.49 -13.06
C HIS A 201 3.71 -30.59 -12.55
N GLU A 202 3.07 -30.39 -11.39
CA GLU A 202 2.09 -31.27 -10.78
C GLU A 202 0.68 -31.08 -11.37
N GLY A 203 0.52 -30.13 -12.31
CA GLY A 203 -0.75 -29.83 -12.97
C GLY A 203 -1.69 -28.92 -12.19
N LEU A 204 -1.23 -28.32 -11.09
CA LEU A 204 -1.99 -27.35 -10.29
C LEU A 204 -2.01 -25.97 -10.94
N SER A 205 -3.07 -25.21 -10.74
CA SER A 205 -3.20 -23.84 -11.24
C SER A 205 -2.13 -22.92 -10.68
N THR A 206 -1.61 -22.03 -11.54
CA THR A 206 -0.62 -20.99 -11.18
C THR A 206 -1.11 -19.63 -11.67
N GLY A 207 -0.41 -18.56 -11.35
CA GLY A 207 -0.72 -17.21 -11.82
C GLY A 207 -2.17 -16.79 -11.55
N ILE A 208 -2.84 -16.24 -12.56
CA ILE A 208 -4.20 -15.71 -12.43
C ILE A 208 -5.24 -16.78 -12.07
N ASP A 209 -5.08 -18.02 -12.55
CA ASP A 209 -6.00 -19.10 -12.22
C ASP A 209 -5.88 -19.53 -10.74
N HIS A 210 -4.70 -19.42 -10.14
CA HIS A 210 -4.54 -19.63 -8.70
C HIS A 210 -5.29 -18.56 -7.89
N LEU A 211 -5.19 -17.29 -8.25
CA LEU A 211 -5.92 -16.21 -7.57
C LEU A 211 -7.45 -16.43 -7.61
N ARG A 212 -7.98 -16.85 -8.77
CA ARG A 212 -9.40 -17.22 -8.90
C ARG A 212 -9.76 -18.41 -8.00
N GLU A 213 -8.92 -19.43 -7.96
CA GLU A 213 -9.12 -20.62 -7.15
C GLU A 213 -9.11 -20.29 -5.65
N MET A 214 -8.21 -19.41 -5.21
CA MET A 214 -8.16 -18.92 -3.84
C MET A 214 -9.44 -18.17 -3.43
N GLY A 215 -10.09 -17.53 -4.39
CA GLY A 215 -11.32 -16.77 -4.15
C GLY A 215 -11.06 -15.38 -3.60
N VAL A 216 -9.85 -14.82 -3.72
CA VAL A 216 -9.54 -13.43 -3.39
C VAL A 216 -10.32 -12.48 -4.31
N THR A 217 -10.47 -11.23 -3.92
CA THR A 217 -11.29 -10.26 -4.66
C THR A 217 -10.47 -9.10 -5.21
N HIS A 218 -9.45 -8.67 -4.49
CA HIS A 218 -8.60 -7.53 -4.85
C HIS A 218 -7.15 -7.99 -4.92
N VAL A 219 -6.50 -7.73 -6.04
CA VAL A 219 -5.09 -8.03 -6.26
C VAL A 219 -4.29 -6.74 -6.13
N HIS A 220 -3.51 -6.63 -5.07
CA HIS A 220 -2.60 -5.52 -4.82
C HIS A 220 -1.27 -5.79 -5.51
N LEU A 221 -0.99 -5.02 -6.56
CA LEU A 221 0.26 -5.05 -7.30
C LEU A 221 1.28 -4.13 -6.63
N LEU A 222 2.49 -4.64 -6.34
CA LEU A 222 3.62 -3.79 -5.93
C LEU A 222 3.88 -2.69 -6.98
N PRO A 223 4.66 -1.64 -6.66
CA PRO A 223 4.77 -0.46 -7.51
C PRO A 223 4.97 -0.76 -8.99
N THR A 224 4.09 -0.19 -9.80
CA THR A 224 4.03 -0.41 -11.25
C THR A 224 4.52 0.79 -12.04
N ALA A 225 4.58 1.97 -11.41
CA ALA A 225 5.10 3.20 -12.03
C ALA A 225 6.61 3.11 -12.27
N ASP A 226 7.09 3.83 -13.27
CA ASP A 226 8.51 3.90 -13.67
C ASP A 226 9.41 4.34 -12.50
N PHE A 227 10.47 3.58 -12.23
CA PHE A 227 11.40 3.79 -11.13
C PHE A 227 12.88 3.80 -11.57
N GLY A 228 13.76 4.34 -10.72
CA GLY A 228 15.09 4.77 -11.15
C GLY A 228 16.23 3.78 -10.97
N SER A 229 16.02 2.62 -10.35
CA SER A 229 17.10 1.74 -9.89
C SER A 229 17.46 0.60 -10.84
N ILE A 230 16.72 0.43 -11.92
CA ILE A 230 16.95 -0.60 -12.94
C ILE A 230 17.37 0.05 -14.27
N ASP A 231 18.30 -0.57 -14.98
CA ASP A 231 18.63 -0.24 -16.36
C ASP A 231 17.78 -1.08 -17.32
N GLU A 232 16.69 -0.52 -17.82
CA GLU A 232 15.76 -1.18 -18.75
C GLU A 232 16.42 -1.68 -20.06
N SER A 233 17.60 -1.14 -20.41
CA SER A 233 18.36 -1.60 -21.57
C SER A 233 19.02 -2.97 -21.37
N ARG A 234 19.05 -3.46 -20.12
CA ARG A 234 19.68 -4.72 -19.73
C ARG A 234 18.62 -5.67 -19.16
N PRO A 235 17.94 -6.47 -19.97
CA PRO A 235 16.75 -7.21 -19.59
C PRO A 235 16.97 -8.38 -18.63
N THR A 236 18.19 -8.68 -18.20
CA THR A 236 18.49 -9.89 -17.42
C THR A 236 19.07 -9.56 -16.05
N ASN A 237 18.60 -10.28 -15.04
CA ASN A 237 19.13 -10.33 -13.67
C ASN A 237 19.05 -9.04 -12.85
N GLN A 238 18.09 -8.19 -13.14
CA GLN A 238 17.77 -7.04 -12.30
C GLN A 238 16.38 -7.24 -11.72
N TYR A 239 16.26 -7.07 -10.42
CA TYR A 239 15.02 -7.14 -9.66
C TYR A 239 14.91 -5.94 -8.76
N ASN A 240 13.73 -5.35 -8.66
CA ASN A 240 13.41 -4.36 -7.65
C ASN A 240 11.91 -4.36 -7.39
N TRP A 241 11.48 -4.07 -6.16
CA TRP A 241 10.07 -3.93 -5.85
C TRP A 241 9.42 -2.67 -6.46
N GLY A 242 10.24 -1.64 -6.77
CA GLY A 242 9.75 -0.42 -7.42
C GLY A 242 9.51 0.77 -6.49
N TYR A 243 9.92 0.73 -5.23
CA TYR A 243 9.73 1.85 -4.29
C TYR A 243 10.76 2.98 -4.45
N GLU A 244 11.21 3.23 -5.66
CA GLU A 244 12.14 4.29 -6.04
C GLU A 244 11.60 5.09 -7.24
N PRO A 245 10.43 5.76 -7.09
CA PRO A 245 9.68 6.31 -8.21
C PRO A 245 10.43 7.43 -8.92
N LYS A 246 10.35 7.43 -10.26
CA LYS A 246 10.91 8.44 -11.14
C LYS A 246 9.82 9.17 -11.93
N ASN A 247 8.94 8.44 -12.60
CA ASN A 247 7.82 8.96 -13.36
C ASN A 247 6.52 8.25 -12.95
N TYR A 248 5.66 8.94 -12.22
CA TYR A 248 4.49 8.34 -11.57
C TYR A 248 3.35 7.94 -12.50
N ASN A 249 3.32 8.43 -13.77
CA ASN A 249 2.18 8.26 -14.67
C ASN A 249 2.48 7.34 -15.85
N ALA A 250 3.59 6.64 -15.84
CA ALA A 250 3.97 5.68 -16.87
C ALA A 250 4.36 4.35 -16.22
N PRO A 251 3.99 3.20 -16.83
CA PRO A 251 4.43 1.89 -16.33
C PRO A 251 5.93 1.69 -16.47
N GLU A 252 6.52 0.91 -15.55
CA GLU A 252 7.91 0.48 -15.59
C GLU A 252 8.20 -0.37 -16.82
N GLY A 253 9.30 -0.07 -17.53
CA GLY A 253 9.66 -0.75 -18.78
C GLY A 253 10.31 -2.11 -18.59
N THR A 254 10.98 -2.36 -17.47
CA THR A 254 11.64 -3.65 -17.19
C THR A 254 10.68 -4.83 -17.25
N TYR A 255 9.42 -4.63 -16.89
CA TYR A 255 8.40 -5.65 -16.88
C TYR A 255 7.62 -5.78 -18.21
N SER A 256 7.94 -4.96 -19.21
CA SER A 256 7.48 -5.14 -20.57
C SER A 256 8.34 -6.18 -21.32
N THR A 257 7.74 -6.87 -22.28
CA THR A 257 8.47 -7.76 -23.21
C THR A 257 9.38 -6.97 -24.16
N ASN A 258 9.10 -5.69 -24.36
CA ASN A 258 9.90 -4.79 -25.22
C ASN A 258 10.03 -3.38 -24.63
N PRO A 259 10.99 -3.15 -23.71
CA PRO A 259 11.22 -1.83 -23.10
C PRO A 259 11.50 -0.70 -24.09
N ALA A 260 12.05 -1.02 -25.27
CA ALA A 260 12.35 -0.05 -26.30
C ALA A 260 11.11 0.47 -27.07
N ASN A 261 9.96 -0.19 -26.92
CA ASN A 261 8.69 0.28 -27.46
C ASN A 261 7.83 0.89 -26.34
N PRO A 262 7.65 2.22 -26.29
CA PRO A 262 6.85 2.87 -25.25
C PRO A 262 5.41 2.38 -25.16
N GLU A 263 4.82 1.96 -26.28
CA GLU A 263 3.44 1.46 -26.34
C GLU A 263 3.30 0.06 -25.73
N ALA A 264 4.38 -0.77 -25.78
CA ALA A 264 4.33 -2.14 -25.32
C ALA A 264 4.06 -2.25 -23.81
N ARG A 265 4.77 -1.46 -22.97
CA ARG A 265 4.59 -1.47 -21.51
C ARG A 265 3.16 -1.09 -21.10
N ILE A 266 2.55 -0.16 -21.82
CA ILE A 266 1.19 0.32 -21.57
C ILE A 266 0.18 -0.75 -21.98
N TYR A 267 0.31 -1.29 -23.20
CA TYR A 267 -0.55 -2.37 -23.71
C TYR A 267 -0.52 -3.61 -22.81
N GLU A 268 0.67 -4.02 -22.39
CA GLU A 268 0.83 -5.22 -21.55
C GLU A 268 0.25 -5.04 -20.15
N LEU A 269 0.38 -3.85 -19.53
CA LEU A 269 -0.24 -3.56 -18.26
C LEU A 269 -1.78 -3.49 -18.39
N LYS A 270 -2.31 -2.83 -19.43
CA LYS A 270 -3.76 -2.85 -19.72
C LYS A 270 -4.27 -4.27 -19.93
N SER A 271 -3.49 -5.11 -20.63
CA SER A 271 -3.84 -6.54 -20.85
C SER A 271 -3.88 -7.32 -19.54
N LEU A 272 -2.94 -7.05 -18.60
CA LEU A 272 -2.94 -7.63 -17.26
C LEU A 272 -4.22 -7.21 -16.50
N VAL A 273 -4.52 -5.92 -16.44
CA VAL A 273 -5.70 -5.40 -15.74
C VAL A 273 -6.97 -6.02 -16.31
N LYS A 274 -7.11 -6.02 -17.65
CA LYS A 274 -8.26 -6.64 -18.30
C LYS A 274 -8.40 -8.12 -17.94
N ALA A 275 -7.30 -8.88 -17.96
CA ALA A 275 -7.34 -10.29 -17.59
C ALA A 275 -7.77 -10.51 -16.13
N MET A 276 -7.33 -9.64 -15.21
CA MET A 276 -7.80 -9.67 -13.82
C MET A 276 -9.31 -9.42 -13.73
N HIS A 277 -9.83 -8.40 -14.44
CA HIS A 277 -11.27 -8.11 -14.50
C HIS A 277 -12.06 -9.28 -15.10
N ASP A 278 -11.60 -9.87 -16.22
CA ASP A 278 -12.19 -11.06 -16.85
C ASP A 278 -12.17 -12.28 -15.88
N ALA A 279 -11.23 -12.31 -14.96
CA ALA A 279 -11.13 -13.32 -13.90
C ALA A 279 -12.02 -13.04 -12.68
N GLY A 280 -12.69 -11.88 -12.62
CA GLY A 280 -13.50 -11.45 -11.48
C GLY A 280 -12.67 -10.86 -10.33
N LEU A 281 -11.50 -10.27 -10.63
CA LEU A 281 -10.55 -9.70 -9.68
C LEU A 281 -10.41 -8.19 -9.90
N CYS A 282 -10.55 -7.40 -8.84
CA CYS A 282 -10.22 -5.98 -8.83
C CYS A 282 -8.70 -5.78 -8.76
N VAL A 283 -8.18 -4.69 -9.33
CA VAL A 283 -6.76 -4.35 -9.30
C VAL A 283 -6.50 -3.14 -8.42
N VAL A 284 -5.58 -3.29 -7.46
CA VAL A 284 -5.10 -2.24 -6.58
C VAL A 284 -3.64 -1.93 -6.92
N LEU A 285 -3.31 -0.66 -7.18
CA LEU A 285 -1.93 -0.25 -7.39
C LEU A 285 -1.29 0.28 -6.11
N ASP A 286 -0.05 -0.11 -5.87
CA ASP A 286 0.82 0.52 -4.89
C ASP A 286 1.38 1.83 -5.44
N VAL A 287 1.17 2.94 -4.72
CA VAL A 287 1.58 4.28 -5.14
C VAL A 287 2.51 4.93 -4.13
N VAL A 288 3.64 5.42 -4.63
CA VAL A 288 4.77 5.89 -3.81
C VAL A 288 4.92 7.41 -3.96
N TYR A 289 3.86 8.19 -3.66
CA TYR A 289 3.93 9.65 -3.80
C TYR A 289 4.72 10.35 -2.70
N ASN A 290 5.18 9.63 -1.69
CA ASN A 290 5.84 10.19 -0.52
C ASN A 290 7.27 10.68 -0.78
N HIS A 291 7.97 10.17 -1.80
CA HIS A 291 9.33 10.58 -2.18
C HIS A 291 9.62 10.30 -3.66
N THR A 292 10.78 10.72 -4.15
CA THR A 292 11.32 10.37 -5.47
C THR A 292 12.70 9.76 -5.34
N THR A 293 13.11 8.98 -6.33
CA THR A 293 14.41 8.28 -6.33
C THR A 293 15.61 9.23 -6.23
N ALA A 294 15.52 10.42 -6.88
CA ALA A 294 16.57 11.44 -6.82
C ALA A 294 15.97 12.82 -7.10
N THR A 295 16.23 13.78 -6.24
CA THR A 295 15.68 15.13 -6.38
C THR A 295 16.24 15.86 -7.60
N GLU A 296 17.57 15.90 -7.78
CA GLU A 296 18.24 16.70 -8.81
C GLU A 296 18.02 16.23 -10.26
N ASN A 297 17.43 15.06 -10.45
CA ASN A 297 17.11 14.51 -11.78
C ASN A 297 15.60 14.20 -11.93
N CYS A 298 14.78 14.55 -10.94
CA CYS A 298 13.34 14.33 -10.97
C CYS A 298 12.63 15.48 -11.70
N GLY A 299 11.53 15.17 -12.38
CA GLY A 299 10.68 16.15 -13.05
C GLY A 299 10.26 17.32 -12.15
N PHE A 300 10.02 17.07 -10.86
CA PHE A 300 9.63 18.08 -9.88
C PHE A 300 10.68 19.21 -9.76
N GLU A 301 11.95 18.87 -9.50
CA GLU A 301 13.03 19.86 -9.41
C GLU A 301 13.46 20.43 -10.75
N LEU A 302 13.21 19.70 -11.84
CA LEU A 302 13.55 20.16 -13.19
C LEU A 302 12.48 21.05 -13.83
N THR A 303 11.30 21.15 -13.21
CA THR A 303 10.24 22.08 -13.62
C THR A 303 10.08 23.25 -12.66
N VAL A 304 9.97 23.01 -11.35
CA VAL A 304 9.79 24.05 -10.32
C VAL A 304 10.67 23.75 -9.09
N PRO A 305 11.96 24.13 -9.13
CA PRO A 305 12.90 23.83 -8.07
C PRO A 305 12.41 24.29 -6.68
N GLY A 306 12.51 23.40 -5.68
CA GLY A 306 12.16 23.68 -4.27
C GLY A 306 10.66 23.70 -3.97
N TYR A 307 9.78 23.41 -4.94
CA TYR A 307 8.33 23.52 -4.69
C TYR A 307 7.70 22.21 -4.19
N PHE A 308 7.96 21.09 -4.80
CA PHE A 308 7.21 19.85 -4.55
C PHE A 308 7.62 19.09 -3.29
N TYR A 309 8.74 19.46 -2.70
CA TYR A 309 9.29 18.82 -1.50
C TYR A 309 9.16 19.73 -0.28
N ARG A 310 9.19 19.12 0.92
CA ARG A 310 9.41 19.85 2.17
C ARG A 310 10.90 20.13 2.34
N MET A 311 11.22 21.39 2.58
CA MET A 311 12.60 21.88 2.71
C MET A 311 12.85 22.33 4.14
N ARG A 312 14.04 22.03 4.68
CA ARG A 312 14.50 22.57 5.94
C ARG A 312 14.99 24.03 5.77
N GLU A 313 15.10 24.76 6.87
CA GLU A 313 15.55 26.16 6.87
C GLU A 313 16.96 26.34 6.27
N ASP A 314 17.80 25.32 6.30
CA ASP A 314 19.15 25.31 5.72
C ASP A 314 19.16 25.01 4.20
N GLY A 315 17.98 24.83 3.59
CA GLY A 315 17.83 24.51 2.17
C GLY A 315 18.04 23.04 1.82
N THR A 316 18.14 22.15 2.79
CA THR A 316 18.17 20.69 2.55
C THR A 316 16.78 20.11 2.51
N PHE A 317 16.60 18.97 1.80
CA PHE A 317 15.35 18.24 1.78
C PHE A 317 15.05 17.62 3.15
N ALA A 318 13.80 17.67 3.58
CA ALA A 318 13.31 16.86 4.69
C ALA A 318 13.24 15.39 4.26
N ASP A 319 13.26 14.46 5.22
CA ASP A 319 13.40 13.03 4.95
C ASP A 319 12.56 12.17 5.89
N GLY A 320 11.25 12.38 5.89
CA GLY A 320 10.30 11.50 6.58
C GLY A 320 10.17 10.13 5.95
N SER A 321 10.55 10.00 4.66
CA SER A 321 10.55 8.73 3.94
C SER A 321 11.73 7.82 4.28
N GLY A 322 12.83 8.36 4.81
CA GLY A 322 14.08 7.60 4.95
C GLY A 322 14.81 7.33 3.62
N CYS A 323 14.35 7.95 2.51
CA CYS A 323 14.88 7.78 1.14
C CYS A 323 15.56 9.05 0.61
N GLY A 324 15.86 10.02 1.50
CA GLY A 324 16.60 11.24 1.19
C GLY A 324 15.74 12.46 0.84
N ASN A 325 14.43 12.31 0.72
CA ASN A 325 13.49 13.41 0.49
C ASN A 325 12.06 13.04 0.91
N GLU A 326 11.20 14.04 1.08
CA GLU A 326 9.78 13.86 1.27
C GLU A 326 8.97 14.89 0.48
N THR A 327 7.87 14.47 -0.12
CA THR A 327 6.99 15.37 -0.88
C THR A 327 6.07 16.18 0.03
N ALA A 328 5.64 17.34 -0.44
CA ALA A 328 4.80 18.30 0.28
C ALA A 328 3.35 18.25 -0.23
N SER A 329 2.58 17.22 0.17
CA SER A 329 1.20 17.01 -0.30
C SER A 329 0.25 18.16 0.06
N GLU A 330 0.57 18.92 1.11
CA GLU A 330 -0.17 20.12 1.52
C GLU A 330 -0.04 21.28 0.53
N LYS A 331 1.00 21.31 -0.33
CA LYS A 331 1.17 22.35 -1.34
C LYS A 331 0.15 22.15 -2.47
N PRO A 332 -0.53 23.23 -2.90
CA PRO A 332 -1.69 23.10 -3.81
C PRO A 332 -1.41 22.35 -5.11
N MET A 333 -0.24 22.57 -5.73
CA MET A 333 0.08 21.87 -6.98
C MET A 333 0.49 20.41 -6.75
N MET A 334 1.17 20.09 -5.63
CA MET A 334 1.45 18.68 -5.30
C MET A 334 0.17 17.89 -5.02
N ARG A 335 -0.77 18.50 -4.26
CA ARG A 335 -2.10 17.93 -4.03
C ARG A 335 -2.86 17.71 -5.33
N LYS A 336 -2.89 18.71 -6.22
CA LYS A 336 -3.50 18.60 -7.55
C LYS A 336 -2.85 17.48 -8.36
N TYR A 337 -1.53 17.41 -8.36
CA TYR A 337 -0.75 16.39 -9.05
C TYR A 337 -1.15 14.98 -8.60
N MET A 338 -1.16 14.71 -7.29
CA MET A 338 -1.56 13.40 -6.74
C MET A 338 -2.98 13.02 -7.18
N VAL A 339 -3.93 13.96 -7.06
CA VAL A 339 -5.32 13.71 -7.46
C VAL A 339 -5.43 13.38 -8.96
N GLU A 340 -4.80 14.17 -9.83
CA GLU A 340 -4.87 13.97 -11.28
C GLU A 340 -4.14 12.71 -11.74
N SER A 341 -3.04 12.38 -11.11
CA SER A 341 -2.31 11.13 -11.36
C SER A 341 -3.19 9.91 -11.02
N LEU A 342 -3.83 9.90 -9.86
CA LEU A 342 -4.74 8.81 -9.47
C LEU A 342 -5.98 8.73 -10.36
N GLU A 343 -6.59 9.87 -10.71
CA GLU A 343 -7.70 9.89 -11.68
C GLU A 343 -7.30 9.36 -13.06
N TYR A 344 -6.05 9.62 -13.49
CA TYR A 344 -5.50 9.07 -14.72
C TYR A 344 -5.41 7.53 -14.65
N TRP A 345 -4.85 6.96 -13.58
CA TRP A 345 -4.79 5.52 -13.42
C TRP A 345 -6.17 4.86 -13.40
N VAL A 346 -7.16 5.48 -12.77
CA VAL A 346 -8.55 4.98 -12.80
C VAL A 346 -9.15 5.06 -14.21
N LYS A 347 -8.98 6.18 -14.94
CA LYS A 347 -9.61 6.40 -16.24
C LYS A 347 -8.94 5.66 -17.38
N GLU A 348 -7.61 5.55 -17.35
CA GLU A 348 -6.80 5.01 -18.43
C GLU A 348 -6.51 3.52 -18.27
N TYR A 349 -6.36 3.06 -17.02
CA TYR A 349 -6.02 1.67 -16.71
C TYR A 349 -7.12 0.95 -15.94
N HIS A 350 -8.26 1.57 -15.71
CA HIS A 350 -9.43 1.02 -15.00
C HIS A 350 -9.09 0.44 -13.60
N ILE A 351 -8.18 1.11 -12.89
CA ILE A 351 -7.73 0.68 -11.56
C ILE A 351 -8.85 0.82 -10.52
N ASP A 352 -9.03 -0.21 -9.67
CA ASP A 352 -10.10 -0.33 -8.68
C ASP A 352 -9.69 0.08 -7.27
N GLY A 353 -8.43 0.34 -7.03
CA GLY A 353 -7.95 0.76 -5.71
C GLY A 353 -6.51 1.20 -5.68
N PHE A 354 -6.11 1.80 -4.55
CA PHE A 354 -4.74 2.25 -4.32
C PHE A 354 -4.28 1.96 -2.90
N ARG A 355 -3.05 1.45 -2.77
CA ARG A 355 -2.30 1.39 -1.51
C ARG A 355 -1.27 2.50 -1.51
N PHE A 356 -1.28 3.33 -0.47
CA PHE A 356 -0.32 4.43 -0.31
C PHE A 356 0.85 4.00 0.55
N ASP A 357 2.03 3.95 -0.06
CA ASP A 357 3.30 3.76 0.63
C ASP A 357 3.57 4.94 1.56
N LEU A 358 4.01 4.66 2.81
CA LEU A 358 4.26 5.67 3.84
C LEU A 358 3.19 6.78 3.88
N MET A 359 1.90 6.37 3.90
CA MET A 359 0.74 7.28 3.81
C MET A 359 0.80 8.43 4.81
N ALA A 360 1.44 8.22 5.97
CA ALA A 360 1.58 9.25 6.99
C ALA A 360 2.50 10.43 6.60
N ILE A 361 3.15 10.40 5.45
CA ILE A 361 3.82 11.59 4.89
C ILE A 361 2.81 12.55 4.25
N HIS A 362 1.66 12.04 3.81
CA HIS A 362 0.62 12.84 3.18
C HIS A 362 -0.31 13.47 4.22
N ASP A 363 -0.82 14.66 3.91
CA ASP A 363 -1.77 15.35 4.77
C ASP A 363 -3.19 14.80 4.61
N ILE A 364 -3.96 14.82 5.71
CA ILE A 364 -5.34 14.32 5.81
C ILE A 364 -6.27 15.02 4.80
N GLU A 365 -6.06 16.32 4.54
CA GLU A 365 -6.89 17.06 3.59
C GLU A 365 -6.71 16.52 2.16
N THR A 366 -5.47 16.24 1.77
CA THR A 366 -5.14 15.62 0.47
C THR A 366 -5.75 14.22 0.38
N MET A 367 -5.63 13.38 1.40
CA MET A 367 -6.22 12.04 1.39
C MET A 367 -7.75 12.08 1.28
N ASN A 368 -8.41 12.99 2.00
CA ASN A 368 -9.86 13.18 1.91
C ASN A 368 -10.29 13.71 0.53
N LEU A 369 -9.49 14.58 -0.08
CA LEU A 369 -9.77 15.06 -1.44
C LEU A 369 -9.63 13.93 -2.47
N ILE A 370 -8.57 13.12 -2.37
CA ILE A 370 -8.37 11.92 -3.19
C ILE A 370 -9.59 11.02 -3.09
N ARG A 371 -10.00 10.64 -1.86
CA ARG A 371 -11.19 9.80 -1.65
C ARG A 371 -12.42 10.37 -2.38
N LYS A 372 -12.72 11.63 -2.14
CA LYS A 372 -13.88 12.31 -2.74
C LYS A 372 -13.85 12.31 -4.28
N ARG A 373 -12.67 12.52 -4.87
CA ARG A 373 -12.52 12.63 -6.33
C ARG A 373 -12.59 11.26 -7.00
N LEU A 374 -11.97 10.25 -6.39
CA LEU A 374 -11.97 8.89 -6.94
C LEU A 374 -13.32 8.19 -6.74
N GLU A 375 -14.00 8.41 -5.62
CA GLU A 375 -15.36 7.92 -5.38
C GLU A 375 -16.37 8.43 -6.42
N ALA A 376 -16.17 9.63 -6.95
CA ALA A 376 -16.99 10.15 -8.03
C ALA A 376 -16.76 9.45 -9.39
N LEU A 377 -15.63 8.76 -9.57
CA LEU A 377 -15.30 7.96 -10.76
C LEU A 377 -15.69 6.49 -10.57
N ASN A 378 -15.38 5.93 -9.41
CA ASN A 378 -15.69 4.56 -9.01
C ASN A 378 -16.13 4.58 -7.54
N PRO A 379 -17.44 4.42 -7.22
CA PRO A 379 -17.95 4.43 -5.84
C PRO A 379 -17.34 3.34 -4.95
N ASP A 380 -16.94 2.21 -5.55
CA ASP A 380 -16.43 1.04 -4.84
C ASP A 380 -14.89 1.05 -4.73
N ILE A 381 -14.22 2.14 -5.13
CA ILE A 381 -12.77 2.24 -5.13
C ILE A 381 -12.18 2.01 -3.72
N LEU A 382 -11.24 1.09 -3.61
CA LEU A 382 -10.58 0.72 -2.36
C LEU A 382 -9.34 1.60 -2.12
N LEU A 383 -9.29 2.31 -0.99
CA LEU A 383 -8.16 3.15 -0.61
C LEU A 383 -7.63 2.75 0.76
N TYR A 384 -6.35 2.43 0.85
CA TYR A 384 -5.67 2.14 2.10
C TYR A 384 -4.17 2.45 2.01
N GLY A 385 -3.46 2.41 3.13
CA GLY A 385 -2.03 2.63 3.11
C GLY A 385 -1.36 2.40 4.45
N GLU A 386 -0.06 2.69 4.49
CA GLU A 386 0.74 2.62 5.69
C GLU A 386 0.55 3.87 6.55
N GLY A 387 -0.12 3.70 7.70
CA GLY A 387 -0.37 4.80 8.63
C GLY A 387 0.86 5.22 9.46
N TRP A 388 2.06 5.14 8.88
CA TRP A 388 3.34 5.53 9.47
C TRP A 388 4.26 6.19 8.44
N ALA A 389 5.37 6.75 8.91
CA ALA A 389 6.49 7.25 8.14
C ALA A 389 7.78 6.58 8.63
N ALA A 390 8.82 6.53 7.81
CA ALA A 390 10.09 5.91 8.18
C ALA A 390 10.89 6.74 9.20
N SER A 391 10.72 8.07 9.17
CA SER A 391 11.24 9.00 10.17
C SER A 391 10.23 10.16 10.37
N ALA A 392 10.55 11.14 11.22
CA ALA A 392 9.65 12.25 11.49
C ALA A 392 9.51 13.19 10.28
N PRO A 393 8.33 13.32 9.65
CA PRO A 393 8.11 14.26 8.56
C PRO A 393 8.22 15.72 9.03
N LEU A 394 8.63 16.61 8.12
CA LEU A 394 8.72 18.03 8.40
C LEU A 394 7.37 18.74 8.17
N TYR A 395 6.36 18.34 8.89
CA TYR A 395 5.04 18.96 8.89
C TYR A 395 4.33 18.71 10.22
N ASP A 396 3.24 19.44 10.48
CA ASP A 396 2.43 19.25 11.69
C ASP A 396 1.79 17.84 11.67
N GLU A 397 2.30 16.98 12.57
CA GLU A 397 1.89 15.59 12.67
C GLU A 397 0.37 15.40 12.82
N SER A 398 -0.31 16.33 13.52
CA SER A 398 -1.76 16.30 13.71
C SER A 398 -2.56 16.49 12.41
N LYS A 399 -1.91 16.90 11.34
CA LYS A 399 -2.48 17.07 10.00
C LYS A 399 -2.10 15.95 9.04
N LEU A 400 -1.19 15.05 9.44
CA LEU A 400 -0.71 13.96 8.62
C LEU A 400 -1.55 12.69 8.82
N ALA A 401 -1.55 11.82 7.80
CA ALA A 401 -2.37 10.62 7.74
C ALA A 401 -1.79 9.44 8.55
N PHE A 402 -1.31 9.71 9.77
CA PHE A 402 -0.91 8.66 10.71
C PHE A 402 -2.09 7.76 11.09
N LYS A 403 -1.82 6.47 11.33
CA LYS A 403 -2.81 5.45 11.72
C LYS A 403 -3.78 5.94 12.79
N ARG A 404 -3.29 6.57 13.84
CA ARG A 404 -4.13 7.12 14.94
C ARG A 404 -5.14 8.19 14.51
N TYR A 405 -5.02 8.73 13.31
CA TYR A 405 -5.96 9.73 12.75
C TYR A 405 -6.83 9.17 11.62
N THR A 406 -6.79 7.85 11.36
CA THR A 406 -7.57 7.21 10.29
C THR A 406 -9.07 7.46 10.41
N TYR A 407 -9.60 7.59 11.64
CA TYR A 407 -11.00 7.98 11.87
C TYR A 407 -11.41 9.32 11.23
N ARG A 408 -10.43 10.19 10.88
CA ARG A 408 -10.65 11.49 10.20
C ARG A 408 -10.67 11.38 8.68
N MET A 409 -10.44 10.19 8.14
CA MET A 409 -10.38 9.90 6.71
C MET A 409 -11.41 8.83 6.33
N PRO A 410 -12.72 9.16 6.33
CA PRO A 410 -13.76 8.18 5.98
C PRO A 410 -13.53 7.56 4.61
N GLY A 411 -13.55 6.22 4.54
CA GLY A 411 -13.30 5.47 3.31
C GLY A 411 -11.84 5.31 2.91
N VAL A 412 -10.90 5.70 3.79
CA VAL A 412 -9.47 5.37 3.69
C VAL A 412 -9.10 4.47 4.86
N ALA A 413 -8.49 3.33 4.58
CA ALA A 413 -8.05 2.36 5.59
C ALA A 413 -6.54 2.43 5.85
N ALA A 414 -6.08 1.81 6.92
CA ALA A 414 -4.67 1.67 7.23
C ALA A 414 -4.32 0.24 7.67
N PHE A 415 -3.09 -0.17 7.41
CA PHE A 415 -2.55 -1.43 7.93
C PHE A 415 -2.53 -1.44 9.45
N SER A 416 -3.00 -2.54 10.05
CA SER A 416 -3.00 -2.73 11.50
C SER A 416 -1.79 -3.51 11.96
N ASP A 417 -0.76 -2.80 12.39
CA ASP A 417 0.35 -3.40 13.12
C ASP A 417 -0.05 -3.92 14.50
N ASP A 418 -1.23 -3.53 15.02
CA ASP A 418 -1.78 -4.04 16.27
C ASP A 418 -2.08 -5.54 16.16
N ILE A 419 -2.94 -5.95 15.22
CA ILE A 419 -3.28 -7.37 15.01
C ILE A 419 -2.07 -8.17 14.52
N ARG A 420 -1.26 -7.58 13.64
CA ARG A 420 -0.02 -8.19 13.15
C ARG A 420 0.90 -8.56 14.31
N ASN A 421 1.22 -7.60 15.16
CA ASN A 421 2.14 -7.80 16.29
C ASN A 421 1.52 -8.72 17.35
N ALA A 422 0.22 -8.59 17.62
CA ALA A 422 -0.48 -9.48 18.56
C ALA A 422 -0.41 -10.94 18.10
N LEU A 423 -0.62 -11.22 16.81
CA LEU A 423 -0.56 -12.58 16.28
C LEU A 423 0.88 -13.12 16.22
N ARG A 424 1.79 -12.44 15.52
CA ARG A 424 3.11 -12.97 15.16
C ARG A 424 4.30 -12.43 15.98
N GLY A 425 4.07 -11.42 16.83
CA GLY A 425 5.12 -10.70 17.53
C GLY A 425 5.70 -9.51 16.76
N THR A 426 6.60 -8.79 17.41
CA THR A 426 7.19 -7.53 16.94
C THR A 426 8.15 -7.70 15.75
N LEU A 427 8.45 -6.61 15.03
CA LEU A 427 9.30 -6.63 13.81
C LEU A 427 10.74 -7.09 14.07
N ASP A 428 11.28 -6.84 15.25
CA ASP A 428 12.68 -7.07 15.60
C ASP A 428 13.05 -8.54 15.90
N LEU A 429 12.11 -9.47 15.75
CA LEU A 429 12.28 -10.89 16.09
C LEU A 429 12.70 -11.16 17.54
N SER A 430 12.51 -10.20 18.45
CA SER A 430 12.89 -10.38 19.86
C SER A 430 11.88 -11.22 20.64
N GLN A 431 10.62 -11.24 20.18
CA GLN A 431 9.54 -11.92 20.86
C GLN A 431 8.47 -12.40 19.86
N GLY A 432 7.97 -13.62 20.06
CA GLY A 432 6.79 -14.15 19.37
C GLY A 432 5.50 -13.50 19.84
N GLY A 433 4.41 -13.75 19.12
CA GLY A 433 3.08 -13.31 19.50
C GLY A 433 2.18 -14.43 20.01
N PHE A 434 0.88 -14.22 19.92
CA PHE A 434 -0.16 -15.15 20.35
C PHE A 434 0.00 -16.57 19.77
N ILE A 435 0.33 -16.69 18.48
CA ILE A 435 0.51 -17.99 17.81
C ILE A 435 1.68 -18.81 18.35
N HIS A 436 2.60 -18.18 19.07
CA HIS A 436 3.72 -18.84 19.76
C HIS A 436 3.38 -19.21 21.22
N GLY A 437 2.16 -18.87 21.69
CA GLY A 437 1.75 -19.04 23.08
C GLY A 437 2.34 -17.99 24.03
N VAL A 438 2.76 -16.84 23.51
CA VAL A 438 3.32 -15.76 24.33
C VAL A 438 2.19 -14.98 25.00
N GLU A 439 2.24 -14.88 26.31
CA GLU A 439 1.30 -14.13 27.15
C GLU A 439 1.41 -12.62 26.92
N GLY A 440 0.35 -11.85 27.29
CA GLY A 440 0.30 -10.39 27.19
C GLY A 440 -0.15 -9.84 25.84
N ASN A 441 -0.49 -10.71 24.88
CA ASN A 441 -0.99 -10.29 23.55
C ASN A 441 -2.53 -10.33 23.45
N LYS A 442 -3.21 -10.80 24.46
CA LYS A 442 -4.66 -11.09 24.46
C LYS A 442 -5.50 -9.84 24.14
N GLU A 443 -5.29 -8.74 24.85
CA GLU A 443 -6.09 -7.52 24.66
C GLU A 443 -5.79 -6.86 23.30
N ALA A 444 -4.52 -6.83 22.86
CA ALA A 444 -4.17 -6.34 21.53
C ALA A 444 -4.79 -7.20 20.42
N LEU A 445 -4.88 -8.53 20.62
CA LEU A 445 -5.54 -9.43 19.69
C LEU A 445 -7.06 -9.19 19.68
N LYS A 446 -7.72 -9.04 20.84
CA LYS A 446 -9.12 -8.68 20.94
C LYS A 446 -9.43 -7.37 20.20
N PHE A 447 -8.56 -6.36 20.38
CA PHE A 447 -8.68 -5.07 19.68
C PHE A 447 -8.61 -5.26 18.16
N GLY A 448 -7.64 -6.02 17.65
CA GLY A 448 -7.52 -6.33 16.23
C GLY A 448 -8.70 -7.15 15.69
N LEU A 449 -9.20 -8.14 16.45
CA LEU A 449 -10.38 -8.93 16.09
C LEU A 449 -11.66 -8.07 16.01
N ALA A 450 -11.78 -7.07 16.88
CA ALA A 450 -12.87 -6.08 16.81
C ALA A 450 -12.71 -5.07 15.65
N GLY A 451 -11.62 -5.12 14.87
CA GLY A 451 -11.40 -4.25 13.72
C GLY A 451 -10.94 -2.83 14.09
N GLY A 452 -10.16 -2.69 15.17
CA GLY A 452 -9.54 -1.41 15.58
C GLY A 452 -10.53 -0.35 16.08
N VAL A 453 -11.77 -0.73 16.35
CA VAL A 453 -12.82 0.16 16.89
C VAL A 453 -12.91 0.08 18.41
N GLU A 454 -13.43 1.11 19.04
CA GLU A 454 -13.73 1.08 20.46
C GLU A 454 -14.75 -0.02 20.81
N HIS A 455 -14.41 -0.86 21.80
CA HIS A 455 -15.26 -1.96 22.26
C HIS A 455 -15.26 -2.05 23.79
N PRO A 456 -16.42 -2.21 24.47
CA PRO A 456 -16.52 -2.16 25.94
C PRO A 456 -15.79 -3.29 26.68
N GLU A 457 -15.50 -4.39 26.01
CA GLU A 457 -14.80 -5.58 26.57
C GLU A 457 -13.32 -5.66 26.19
N VAL A 458 -12.74 -4.55 25.67
CA VAL A 458 -11.34 -4.47 25.27
C VAL A 458 -10.64 -3.35 26.02
N ASP A 459 -9.61 -3.68 26.80
CA ASP A 459 -8.84 -2.71 27.57
C ASP A 459 -7.92 -1.82 26.73
N HIS A 460 -7.84 -2.07 25.42
CA HIS A 460 -7.00 -1.35 24.45
C HIS A 460 -7.70 -0.15 23.80
N ASN A 461 -8.81 0.31 24.36
CA ASN A 461 -9.68 1.34 23.76
C ASN A 461 -9.03 2.72 23.61
N GLU A 462 -8.00 3.05 24.40
CA GLU A 462 -7.27 4.31 24.26
C GLU A 462 -6.60 4.47 22.89
N ASP A 463 -6.33 3.35 22.21
CA ASP A 463 -5.67 3.28 20.91
C ASP A 463 -6.65 3.06 19.75
N ALA A 464 -7.98 3.13 20.00
CA ALA A 464 -8.98 3.01 18.94
C ALA A 464 -8.81 4.09 17.87
N TRP A 465 -8.51 3.67 16.65
CA TRP A 465 -8.17 4.56 15.55
C TRP A 465 -9.09 4.41 14.32
N CYS A 466 -9.98 3.43 14.34
CA CYS A 466 -11.01 3.22 13.32
C CYS A 466 -12.36 3.79 13.76
N ALA A 467 -12.99 4.59 12.90
CA ALA A 467 -14.42 4.92 13.04
C ALA A 467 -15.32 3.79 12.51
N ASN A 468 -14.77 2.96 11.63
CA ASN A 468 -15.43 1.83 10.99
C ASN A 468 -14.42 0.66 10.86
N PRO A 469 -14.79 -0.58 11.17
CA PRO A 469 -13.85 -1.72 11.07
C PRO A 469 -13.30 -1.95 9.66
N ARG A 470 -13.96 -1.49 8.61
CA ARG A 470 -13.42 -1.51 7.23
C ARG A 470 -12.24 -0.57 7.00
N GLN A 471 -11.92 0.30 7.97
CA GLN A 471 -10.69 1.10 7.96
C GLN A 471 -9.45 0.32 8.48
N HIS A 472 -9.65 -0.90 8.94
CA HIS A 472 -8.63 -1.77 9.51
C HIS A 472 -8.23 -2.85 8.51
N ILE A 473 -7.00 -2.81 7.99
CA ILE A 473 -6.44 -3.88 7.16
C ILE A 473 -5.78 -4.91 8.09
N SER A 474 -6.39 -6.09 8.18
CA SER A 474 -5.93 -7.19 9.03
C SER A 474 -4.95 -8.07 8.27
N TYR A 475 -3.72 -8.22 8.77
CA TYR A 475 -2.66 -8.97 8.11
C TYR A 475 -1.66 -9.56 9.12
N VAL A 476 -0.85 -10.48 8.69
CA VAL A 476 0.30 -11.00 9.48
C VAL A 476 1.63 -10.66 8.85
N THR A 477 1.77 -10.75 7.53
CA THR A 477 2.96 -10.32 6.79
C THR A 477 2.56 -9.65 5.47
N CYS A 478 3.49 -8.92 4.89
CA CYS A 478 3.41 -8.30 3.57
C CYS A 478 4.78 -8.47 2.87
N HIS A 479 5.02 -7.76 1.77
CA HIS A 479 6.31 -7.81 1.08
C HIS A 479 7.48 -7.39 1.97
N ASP A 480 7.25 -6.41 2.87
CA ASP A 480 8.22 -5.92 3.85
C ASP A 480 8.44 -6.88 5.01
N ASP A 481 9.66 -6.90 5.55
CA ASP A 481 10.07 -7.72 6.69
C ASP A 481 10.13 -9.23 6.34
N HIS A 482 10.24 -10.09 7.34
CA HIS A 482 10.33 -11.54 7.14
C HIS A 482 8.97 -12.14 6.78
N ASN A 483 8.94 -13.09 5.85
CA ASN A 483 7.77 -13.92 5.62
C ASN A 483 7.34 -14.67 6.88
N LEU A 484 6.08 -15.09 6.94
CA LEU A 484 5.55 -15.82 8.08
C LEU A 484 6.37 -17.09 8.40
N ARG A 485 6.69 -17.92 7.39
CA ARG A 485 7.55 -19.10 7.56
C ARG A 485 8.88 -18.75 8.18
N ASP A 486 9.61 -17.78 7.61
CA ASP A 486 10.94 -17.40 8.07
C ASP A 486 10.92 -16.90 9.52
N ARG A 487 9.84 -16.21 9.94
CA ARG A 487 9.63 -15.81 11.33
C ARG A 487 9.38 -16.99 12.25
N LEU A 488 8.51 -17.92 11.87
CA LEU A 488 8.15 -19.09 12.65
C LEU A 488 9.39 -19.96 12.92
N GLU A 489 10.18 -20.23 11.88
CA GLU A 489 11.42 -20.99 11.98
C GLU A 489 12.47 -20.29 12.86
N HIS A 490 12.55 -18.96 12.78
CA HIS A 490 13.48 -18.18 13.61
C HIS A 490 13.08 -18.13 15.10
N LEU A 491 11.78 -17.85 15.38
CA LEU A 491 11.29 -17.66 16.75
C LEU A 491 10.94 -18.97 17.46
N SER A 492 10.82 -20.08 16.73
CA SER A 492 10.51 -21.41 17.27
C SER A 492 11.46 -22.47 16.73
N PRO A 493 12.79 -22.33 16.95
CA PRO A 493 13.80 -23.22 16.35
C PRO A 493 13.69 -24.68 16.79
N ASP A 494 13.02 -24.96 17.92
CA ASP A 494 12.77 -26.28 18.44
C ASP A 494 11.41 -26.86 18.04
N ALA A 495 10.56 -26.07 17.32
CA ALA A 495 9.27 -26.54 16.86
C ALA A 495 9.42 -27.48 15.65
N THR A 496 8.54 -28.45 15.56
CA THR A 496 8.44 -29.28 14.34
C THR A 496 7.79 -28.47 13.21
N GLU A 497 7.99 -28.89 11.95
CA GLU A 497 7.31 -28.28 10.80
C GLU A 497 5.78 -28.34 10.97
N GLU A 498 5.24 -29.44 11.50
CA GLU A 498 3.80 -29.57 11.81
C GLU A 498 3.33 -28.51 12.80
N GLU A 499 4.08 -28.22 13.86
CA GLU A 499 3.76 -27.15 14.82
C GLU A 499 3.83 -25.76 14.15
N CYS A 500 4.82 -25.51 13.29
CA CYS A 500 4.92 -24.27 12.53
C CYS A 500 3.74 -24.09 11.55
N LEU A 501 3.31 -25.15 10.89
CA LEU A 501 2.11 -25.12 10.02
C LEU A 501 0.84 -24.87 10.83
N LYS A 502 0.69 -25.41 12.05
CA LYS A 502 -0.42 -25.06 12.95
C LYS A 502 -0.38 -23.58 13.35
N MET A 503 0.80 -23.02 13.63
CA MET A 503 0.97 -21.58 13.90
C MET A 503 0.58 -20.74 12.68
N ALA A 504 0.96 -21.16 11.46
CA ALA A 504 0.59 -20.47 10.23
C ALA A 504 -0.93 -20.52 10.00
N LYS A 505 -1.58 -21.69 10.17
CA LYS A 505 -3.05 -21.80 10.13
C LYS A 505 -3.73 -20.87 11.14
N LEU A 506 -3.22 -20.83 12.39
CA LEU A 506 -3.78 -19.98 13.44
C LEU A 506 -3.58 -18.48 13.16
N ALA A 507 -2.47 -18.10 12.54
CA ALA A 507 -2.22 -16.72 12.10
C ALA A 507 -3.25 -16.27 11.07
N HIS A 508 -3.46 -17.04 10.00
CA HIS A 508 -4.49 -16.78 9.00
C HIS A 508 -5.89 -16.81 9.62
N PHE A 509 -6.16 -17.75 10.52
CA PHE A 509 -7.42 -17.82 11.24
C PHE A 509 -7.74 -16.48 11.94
N GLY A 510 -6.79 -15.90 12.68
CA GLY A 510 -6.97 -14.61 13.33
C GLY A 510 -7.24 -13.47 12.35
N VAL A 511 -6.54 -13.43 11.21
CA VAL A 511 -6.78 -12.44 10.16
C VAL A 511 -8.20 -12.56 9.59
N PHE A 512 -8.62 -13.75 9.21
CA PHE A 512 -9.90 -13.99 8.53
C PHE A 512 -11.12 -14.01 9.46
N THR A 513 -10.95 -14.11 10.77
CA THR A 513 -12.04 -14.00 11.76
C THR A 513 -12.17 -12.60 12.37
N SER A 514 -11.27 -11.66 12.03
CA SER A 514 -11.37 -10.27 12.45
C SER A 514 -12.49 -9.52 11.72
N GLN A 515 -12.97 -8.42 12.29
CA GLN A 515 -13.95 -7.53 11.67
C GLN A 515 -13.36 -6.60 10.60
N GLY A 516 -12.02 -6.51 10.51
CA GLY A 516 -11.30 -5.74 9.50
C GLY A 516 -11.30 -6.39 8.12
N VAL A 517 -10.66 -5.74 7.15
CA VAL A 517 -10.46 -6.26 5.79
C VAL A 517 -9.25 -7.20 5.79
N PRO A 518 -9.40 -8.48 5.45
CA PRO A 518 -8.29 -9.43 5.45
C PRO A 518 -7.35 -9.20 4.27
N PHE A 519 -6.07 -9.33 4.55
CA PHE A 519 -4.98 -9.20 3.61
C PHE A 519 -4.03 -10.40 3.74
N ILE A 520 -3.60 -10.94 2.61
CA ILE A 520 -2.66 -12.05 2.51
C ILE A 520 -1.53 -11.69 1.54
N PHE A 521 -0.30 -12.01 1.90
CA PHE A 521 0.86 -11.85 1.03
C PHE A 521 1.06 -13.09 0.17
N CYS A 522 1.41 -12.90 -1.10
CA CYS A 522 1.53 -13.99 -2.07
C CYS A 522 2.50 -15.10 -1.60
N GLY A 523 1.98 -16.33 -1.63
CA GLY A 523 2.73 -17.52 -1.24
C GLY A 523 2.66 -17.86 0.25
N GLU A 524 2.08 -17.04 1.12
CA GLU A 524 1.88 -17.40 2.53
C GLU A 524 1.00 -18.65 2.67
N GLU A 525 -0.01 -18.78 1.83
CA GLU A 525 -0.89 -19.94 1.76
C GLU A 525 -0.17 -21.22 1.30
N MET A 526 1.03 -21.07 0.74
CA MET A 526 1.91 -22.16 0.30
C MET A 526 3.16 -22.30 1.16
N TYR A 527 3.17 -21.64 2.34
CA TYR A 527 4.29 -21.67 3.27
C TYR A 527 5.62 -21.23 2.62
N ARG A 528 5.58 -20.17 1.79
CA ARG A 528 6.72 -19.58 1.10
C ARG A 528 7.77 -19.07 2.10
N SER A 529 9.05 -19.29 1.77
CA SER A 529 10.21 -18.71 2.46
C SER A 529 10.96 -17.75 1.52
N LYS A 530 11.50 -16.68 2.08
CA LYS A 530 12.53 -15.83 1.46
C LYS A 530 13.92 -16.13 2.03
N ARG A 531 14.15 -17.38 2.49
CA ARG A 531 15.41 -17.91 3.01
C ARG A 531 15.94 -17.15 4.24
N GLY A 532 15.02 -16.63 5.06
CA GLY A 532 15.34 -15.86 6.26
C GLY A 532 15.74 -14.42 5.99
N GLU A 533 15.67 -13.94 4.74
CA GLU A 533 16.02 -12.55 4.40
C GLU A 533 14.87 -11.60 4.71
N LYS A 534 15.20 -10.53 5.41
CA LYS A 534 14.25 -9.52 5.87
C LYS A 534 13.81 -8.56 4.75
N ASN A 535 14.76 -8.17 3.89
CA ASN A 535 14.56 -7.12 2.89
C ASN A 535 15.12 -7.58 1.55
N THR A 536 14.23 -8.07 0.68
CA THR A 536 14.62 -8.67 -0.60
C THR A 536 14.31 -7.76 -1.80
N TYR A 537 14.14 -6.44 -1.58
CA TYR A 537 13.66 -5.48 -2.57
C TYR A 537 14.46 -5.45 -3.88
N ASN A 538 15.78 -5.74 -3.83
CA ASN A 538 16.68 -5.77 -4.96
C ASN A 538 17.46 -7.11 -5.06
N MET A 539 16.97 -8.15 -4.40
CA MET A 539 17.57 -9.49 -4.46
C MET A 539 17.05 -10.25 -5.70
N PRO A 540 17.83 -11.22 -6.19
CA PRO A 540 17.45 -11.99 -7.38
C PRO A 540 16.21 -12.87 -7.17
N ASP A 541 15.65 -13.37 -8.27
CA ASP A 541 14.46 -14.23 -8.31
C ASP A 541 14.56 -15.45 -7.38
N GLU A 542 15.75 -15.94 -7.12
CA GLU A 542 15.97 -17.06 -6.18
C GLU A 542 15.44 -16.82 -4.75
N TYR A 543 15.28 -15.54 -4.33
CA TYR A 543 14.68 -15.13 -3.06
C TYR A 543 13.21 -14.74 -3.22
N ASN A 544 12.85 -14.21 -4.39
CA ASN A 544 11.57 -13.54 -4.59
C ASN A 544 10.58 -14.37 -5.42
N ALA A 545 11.02 -15.16 -6.41
CA ALA A 545 10.11 -15.91 -7.25
C ALA A 545 9.44 -17.07 -6.50
N ILE A 546 8.15 -17.26 -6.72
CA ILE A 546 7.37 -18.33 -6.12
C ILE A 546 7.68 -19.65 -6.81
N ASP A 547 8.17 -20.63 -6.06
CA ASP A 547 8.22 -22.02 -6.48
C ASP A 547 6.85 -22.66 -6.28
N TRP A 548 6.15 -22.90 -7.37
CA TRP A 548 4.81 -23.45 -7.36
C TRP A 548 4.72 -24.94 -6.97
N VAL A 549 5.84 -25.62 -6.79
CA VAL A 549 5.90 -26.96 -6.18
C VAL A 549 5.38 -26.91 -4.75
N LEU A 550 5.60 -25.81 -4.04
CA LEU A 550 5.09 -25.58 -2.67
C LEU A 550 3.57 -25.70 -2.58
N LYS A 551 2.83 -25.33 -3.63
CA LYS A 551 1.36 -25.49 -3.65
C LYS A 551 0.93 -26.95 -3.49
N SER A 552 1.69 -27.90 -4.07
CA SER A 552 1.45 -29.33 -3.90
C SER A 552 1.94 -29.82 -2.53
N GLU A 553 3.09 -29.35 -2.09
CA GLU A 553 3.74 -29.77 -0.85
C GLU A 553 2.92 -29.36 0.39
N TYR A 554 2.42 -28.10 0.38
CA TYR A 554 1.62 -27.52 1.47
C TYR A 554 0.14 -27.37 1.11
N ASN A 555 -0.40 -28.28 0.32
CA ASN A 555 -1.78 -28.21 -0.16
C ASN A 555 -2.81 -28.09 0.97
N ASP A 556 -2.56 -28.67 2.13
CA ASP A 556 -3.46 -28.59 3.29
C ASP A 556 -3.58 -27.16 3.82
N LEU A 557 -2.50 -26.37 3.78
CA LEU A 557 -2.54 -24.94 4.13
C LEU A 557 -3.26 -24.12 3.06
N VAL A 558 -3.02 -24.43 1.77
CA VAL A 558 -3.75 -23.79 0.65
C VAL A 558 -5.26 -24.00 0.80
N GLU A 559 -5.70 -25.25 1.00
CA GLU A 559 -7.13 -25.55 1.17
C GLU A 559 -7.71 -24.94 2.45
N TYR A 560 -6.92 -24.83 3.53
CA TYR A 560 -7.32 -24.15 4.75
C TYR A 560 -7.57 -22.65 4.50
N CYS A 561 -6.66 -21.95 3.84
CA CYS A 561 -6.82 -20.53 3.47
C CYS A 561 -7.99 -20.31 2.53
N LYS A 562 -8.18 -21.16 1.52
CA LYS A 562 -9.37 -21.15 0.65
C LYS A 562 -10.66 -21.31 1.45
N GLY A 563 -10.65 -22.23 2.41
CA GLY A 563 -11.77 -22.44 3.32
C GLY A 563 -12.11 -21.20 4.15
N LEU A 564 -11.09 -20.49 4.69
CA LEU A 564 -11.27 -19.24 5.44
C LEU A 564 -11.84 -18.12 4.56
N ILE A 565 -11.36 -17.98 3.31
CA ILE A 565 -11.88 -17.01 2.36
C ILE A 565 -13.35 -17.32 2.03
N ALA A 566 -13.66 -18.58 1.73
CA ALA A 566 -15.03 -19.02 1.44
C ALA A 566 -15.97 -18.84 2.65
N MET A 567 -15.48 -19.11 3.86
CA MET A 567 -16.21 -18.91 5.12
C MET A 567 -16.58 -17.45 5.30
N ARG A 568 -15.63 -16.52 5.07
CA ARG A 568 -15.88 -15.09 5.22
C ARG A 568 -16.90 -14.56 4.20
N LYS A 569 -16.90 -15.08 2.98
CA LYS A 569 -17.92 -14.75 1.95
C LYS A 569 -19.31 -15.32 2.26
N GLU A 570 -19.40 -16.48 2.89
CA GLU A 570 -20.67 -17.07 3.30
C GLU A 570 -21.26 -16.39 4.54
N HIS A 571 -20.38 -15.88 5.46
CA HIS A 571 -20.76 -15.35 6.76
C HIS A 571 -20.40 -13.87 6.90
N HIS A 572 -21.31 -12.97 6.50
CA HIS A 572 -21.11 -11.53 6.57
C HIS A 572 -21.01 -11.01 8.01
N ALA A 573 -21.33 -11.82 9.03
CA ALA A 573 -21.08 -11.55 10.43
C ALA A 573 -19.60 -11.23 10.76
N PHE A 574 -18.65 -11.69 9.94
CA PHE A 574 -17.23 -11.32 10.03
C PHE A 574 -16.89 -9.94 9.44
N SER A 575 -17.88 -9.22 8.88
CA SER A 575 -17.70 -7.87 8.31
C SER A 575 -18.93 -7.01 8.61
N LEU A 576 -19.17 -6.73 9.87
CA LEU A 576 -20.37 -6.00 10.37
C LEU A 576 -20.47 -4.55 9.87
N GLY A 577 -19.42 -3.99 9.33
CA GLY A 577 -19.43 -2.74 8.57
C GLY A 577 -19.59 -1.45 9.38
N SER A 578 -19.79 -1.50 10.70
CA SER A 578 -19.82 -0.34 11.57
C SER A 578 -19.35 -0.65 12.99
N ALA A 579 -18.77 0.32 13.68
CA ALA A 579 -18.37 0.19 15.08
C ALA A 579 -19.56 -0.09 16.00
N GLU A 580 -20.74 0.44 15.68
CA GLU A 580 -21.95 0.17 16.45
C GLU A 580 -22.38 -1.29 16.31
N ALA A 581 -22.38 -1.85 15.09
CA ALA A 581 -22.73 -3.24 14.87
C ALA A 581 -21.73 -4.18 15.56
N VAL A 582 -20.43 -3.86 15.53
CA VAL A 582 -19.40 -4.64 16.25
C VAL A 582 -19.74 -4.68 17.76
N ARG A 583 -20.02 -3.54 18.37
CA ARG A 583 -20.39 -3.48 19.79
C ARG A 583 -21.72 -4.17 20.14
N GLN A 584 -22.63 -4.30 19.19
CA GLN A 584 -23.94 -4.94 19.41
C GLN A 584 -23.92 -6.44 19.22
N HIS A 585 -23.06 -6.95 18.35
CA HIS A 585 -23.10 -8.34 17.90
C HIS A 585 -21.89 -9.17 18.30
N LEU A 586 -20.72 -8.55 18.57
CA LEU A 586 -19.50 -9.25 18.98
C LEU A 586 -19.36 -9.17 20.50
N ASN A 587 -19.29 -10.32 21.19
CA ASN A 587 -19.07 -10.42 22.63
C ASN A 587 -17.91 -11.36 22.91
N PHE A 588 -16.91 -10.91 23.66
CA PHE A 588 -15.75 -11.75 24.01
C PHE A 588 -16.10 -12.75 25.11
N ILE A 589 -15.52 -13.92 25.03
CA ILE A 589 -15.64 -15.00 26.01
C ILE A 589 -14.50 -14.87 27.03
N ASP A 590 -14.86 -14.80 28.32
CA ASP A 590 -13.86 -14.81 29.38
C ASP A 590 -13.12 -16.15 29.42
N ASN A 591 -11.82 -16.11 29.53
CA ASN A 591 -10.96 -17.28 29.75
C ASN A 591 -9.71 -16.84 30.53
N ASP A 592 -9.33 -17.57 31.58
CA ASP A 592 -8.19 -17.24 32.42
C ASP A 592 -6.84 -17.51 31.71
N ASN A 593 -6.82 -18.25 30.60
CA ASN A 593 -5.61 -18.52 29.85
C ASN A 593 -5.26 -17.31 28.94
N GLU A 594 -4.11 -16.70 29.17
CA GLU A 594 -3.61 -15.55 28.43
C GLU A 594 -3.30 -15.84 26.93
N ALA A 595 -3.07 -17.10 26.59
CA ALA A 595 -2.89 -17.55 25.20
C ALA A 595 -4.20 -18.10 24.59
N ALA A 596 -5.36 -17.75 25.15
CA ALA A 596 -6.67 -18.15 24.66
C ALA A 596 -7.60 -16.93 24.48
N VAL A 597 -8.22 -16.83 23.30
CA VAL A 597 -9.19 -15.79 22.96
C VAL A 597 -10.42 -16.43 22.34
N GLY A 598 -11.60 -16.06 22.80
CA GLY A 598 -12.86 -16.49 22.21
C GLY A 598 -13.84 -15.33 22.12
N PHE A 599 -14.74 -15.40 21.15
CA PHE A 599 -15.89 -14.47 21.04
C PHE A 599 -17.09 -15.14 20.41
N VAL A 600 -18.24 -14.55 20.61
CA VAL A 600 -19.50 -14.93 19.99
C VAL A 600 -20.01 -13.76 19.16
N LEU A 601 -20.38 -14.04 17.92
CA LEU A 601 -21.20 -13.17 17.09
C LEU A 601 -22.65 -13.62 17.25
N GLU A 602 -23.52 -12.76 17.75
CA GLU A 602 -24.90 -13.11 18.08
C GLU A 602 -25.92 -12.09 17.58
N ASN A 603 -27.21 -12.47 17.64
CA ASN A 603 -28.32 -11.63 17.14
C ASN A 603 -28.14 -11.30 15.65
N LEU A 604 -27.75 -12.28 14.83
CA LEU A 604 -27.36 -12.10 13.44
C LEU A 604 -28.53 -12.13 12.45
N GLU A 605 -29.78 -12.11 12.92
CA GLU A 605 -30.95 -12.13 12.04
C GLU A 605 -30.94 -10.94 11.07
N GLY A 606 -31.01 -11.23 9.78
CA GLY A 606 -30.92 -10.22 8.72
C GLY A 606 -29.49 -9.79 8.34
N ILE A 607 -28.46 -10.29 9.04
CA ILE A 607 -27.05 -10.06 8.78
C ILE A 607 -26.41 -11.32 8.18
N ASP A 608 -26.73 -12.48 8.77
CA ASP A 608 -26.10 -13.76 8.42
C ASP A 608 -27.15 -14.88 8.34
N SER A 609 -26.80 -15.97 7.70
CA SER A 609 -27.59 -17.20 7.67
C SER A 609 -27.59 -17.95 9.00
N ALA A 610 -26.50 -17.82 9.78
CA ALA A 610 -26.39 -18.32 11.14
C ALA A 610 -27.07 -17.36 12.14
N LYS A 611 -27.65 -17.91 13.21
CA LYS A 611 -28.19 -17.11 14.35
C LYS A 611 -27.07 -16.60 15.25
N SER A 612 -26.06 -17.44 15.44
CA SER A 612 -24.87 -17.12 16.21
C SER A 612 -23.65 -17.88 15.66
N ILE A 613 -22.46 -17.28 15.83
CA ILE A 613 -21.19 -17.90 15.46
C ILE A 613 -20.25 -17.76 16.66
N VAL A 614 -19.67 -18.88 17.10
CA VAL A 614 -18.67 -18.94 18.16
C VAL A 614 -17.29 -19.12 17.51
N VAL A 615 -16.34 -18.27 17.88
CA VAL A 615 -14.95 -18.32 17.43
C VAL A 615 -14.02 -18.50 18.62
N LEU A 616 -13.16 -19.51 18.59
CA LEU A 616 -12.26 -19.86 19.68
C LEU A 616 -10.85 -20.02 19.13
N MET A 617 -9.87 -19.38 19.78
CA MET A 617 -8.45 -19.43 19.42
C MET A 617 -7.62 -19.89 20.63
N ASN A 618 -6.78 -20.86 20.44
CA ASN A 618 -5.81 -21.34 21.41
C ASN A 618 -4.40 -21.29 20.83
N GLY A 619 -3.59 -20.33 21.28
CA GLY A 619 -2.16 -20.21 20.93
C GLY A 619 -1.24 -21.03 21.82
N SER A 620 -1.74 -21.60 22.93
CA SER A 620 -0.93 -22.39 23.86
C SER A 620 -0.61 -23.78 23.34
N ARG A 621 0.35 -24.45 23.97
CA ARG A 621 0.73 -25.84 23.65
C ARG A 621 -0.06 -26.89 24.43
N GLU A 622 -1.07 -26.46 25.20
CA GLU A 622 -1.98 -27.31 25.95
C GLU A 622 -3.41 -27.09 25.38
N SER A 623 -4.27 -28.10 25.55
CA SER A 623 -5.69 -27.94 25.23
C SER A 623 -6.37 -26.99 26.22
N VAL A 624 -7.22 -26.09 25.71
CA VAL A 624 -7.95 -25.10 26.50
C VAL A 624 -9.45 -25.35 26.44
N GLU A 625 -10.11 -25.38 27.59
CA GLU A 625 -11.58 -25.42 27.67
C GLU A 625 -12.16 -23.99 27.66
N PHE A 626 -13.19 -23.78 26.87
CA PHE A 626 -13.96 -22.54 26.81
C PHE A 626 -15.38 -22.80 27.28
N ASP A 627 -15.92 -21.87 28.06
CA ASP A 627 -17.35 -21.79 28.34
C ASP A 627 -18.04 -21.05 27.19
N ILE A 628 -19.01 -21.69 26.52
CA ILE A 628 -19.74 -21.12 25.39
C ILE A 628 -21.27 -21.22 25.63
N PRO A 629 -22.12 -20.50 24.89
CA PRO A 629 -23.55 -20.71 24.97
C PRO A 629 -23.91 -22.18 24.68
N ALA A 630 -24.73 -22.77 25.55
CA ALA A 630 -25.14 -24.17 25.41
C ALA A 630 -26.04 -24.34 24.19
N GLY A 631 -25.67 -25.25 23.28
CA GLY A 631 -26.41 -25.43 22.04
C GLY A 631 -25.96 -26.62 21.19
N THR A 632 -26.52 -26.70 20.01
CA THR A 632 -26.11 -27.62 18.97
C THR A 632 -25.67 -26.80 17.76
N TYR A 633 -24.41 -26.97 17.38
CA TYR A 633 -23.76 -26.19 16.35
C TYR A 633 -23.38 -27.06 15.16
N LYS A 634 -23.02 -26.41 14.05
CA LYS A 634 -22.20 -27.03 13.00
C LYS A 634 -20.74 -26.59 13.15
N TRP A 635 -19.83 -27.49 12.92
CA TRP A 635 -18.41 -27.17 12.75
C TRP A 635 -18.21 -26.42 11.43
N ILE A 636 -17.77 -25.18 11.46
CA ILE A 636 -17.28 -24.43 10.29
C ILE A 636 -15.77 -24.63 10.19
N SER A 637 -15.05 -24.57 11.35
CA SER A 637 -13.66 -24.98 11.47
C SER A 637 -13.49 -25.87 12.69
N ASP A 638 -12.75 -26.98 12.53
CA ASP A 638 -12.37 -27.87 13.64
C ASP A 638 -10.89 -27.72 14.04
N GLY A 639 -10.19 -26.75 13.42
CA GLY A 639 -8.77 -26.46 13.63
C GLY A 639 -7.86 -27.04 12.54
N GLU A 640 -8.30 -28.08 11.85
CA GLU A 640 -7.56 -28.69 10.74
C GLU A 640 -8.15 -28.30 9.38
N PHE A 641 -9.47 -28.23 9.28
CA PHE A 641 -10.21 -27.91 8.06
C PHE A 641 -11.18 -26.74 8.28
N VAL A 642 -11.51 -26.07 7.19
CA VAL A 642 -12.55 -25.01 7.18
C VAL A 642 -13.53 -25.30 6.06
N HIS A 643 -14.81 -25.28 6.37
CA HIS A 643 -15.87 -25.47 5.38
C HIS A 643 -17.01 -24.49 5.63
N ALA A 644 -17.20 -23.54 4.73
CA ALA A 644 -18.13 -22.41 4.88
C ALA A 644 -19.57 -22.80 5.29
N LYS A 645 -20.08 -23.94 4.82
CA LYS A 645 -21.46 -24.45 5.11
C LYS A 645 -21.51 -25.50 6.20
N GLY A 646 -20.38 -25.79 6.84
CA GLY A 646 -20.23 -26.71 7.94
C GLY A 646 -19.92 -28.17 7.54
N MET A 647 -19.22 -28.88 8.46
CA MET A 647 -18.67 -30.23 8.27
C MET A 647 -19.39 -31.31 9.08
N GLY A 648 -20.32 -30.97 9.92
CA GLY A 648 -20.99 -31.90 10.80
C GLY A 648 -21.58 -31.21 12.03
N THR A 649 -22.10 -31.98 12.95
CA THR A 649 -22.78 -31.44 14.16
C THR A 649 -21.84 -31.47 15.36
N CYS A 650 -21.78 -30.38 16.11
CA CYS A 650 -21.15 -30.24 17.40
C CYS A 650 -22.21 -30.19 18.50
N ASP A 651 -22.19 -31.14 19.42
CA ASP A 651 -23.05 -31.13 20.61
C ASP A 651 -22.36 -30.41 21.77
N ALA A 652 -22.69 -29.13 21.93
CA ALA A 652 -22.18 -28.28 23.01
C ALA A 652 -23.26 -27.97 24.06
N ARG A 653 -24.22 -28.86 24.29
CA ARG A 653 -25.26 -28.68 25.32
C ARG A 653 -24.72 -28.62 26.75
N SER A 654 -23.48 -29.06 26.97
CA SER A 654 -22.78 -28.88 28.25
C SER A 654 -22.37 -27.40 28.48
N GLY A 655 -22.40 -26.57 27.47
CA GLY A 655 -21.87 -25.21 27.50
C GLY A 655 -20.34 -25.15 27.46
N LYS A 656 -19.65 -26.24 27.05
CA LYS A 656 -18.18 -26.33 27.07
C LYS A 656 -17.63 -26.92 25.76
N ILE A 657 -16.51 -26.36 25.31
CA ILE A 657 -15.75 -26.87 24.18
C ILE A 657 -14.25 -26.85 24.55
N THR A 658 -13.56 -27.95 24.23
CA THR A 658 -12.11 -28.03 24.35
C THR A 658 -11.46 -27.78 23.00
N VAL A 659 -10.58 -26.78 22.93
CA VAL A 659 -9.78 -26.42 21.73
C VAL A 659 -8.38 -27.01 21.85
N ALA A 660 -7.94 -27.72 20.83
CA ALA A 660 -6.63 -28.36 20.75
C ALA A 660 -5.48 -27.30 20.80
N PRO A 661 -4.25 -27.70 21.13
CA PRO A 661 -3.08 -26.81 21.09
C PRO A 661 -2.89 -26.17 19.70
N ILE A 662 -2.52 -24.89 19.67
CA ILE A 662 -2.21 -24.11 18.46
C ILE A 662 -3.30 -24.30 17.40
N SER A 663 -4.52 -23.92 17.74
CA SER A 663 -5.70 -24.22 16.90
C SER A 663 -6.78 -23.14 17.00
N GLY A 664 -7.58 -23.02 15.94
CA GLY A 664 -8.75 -22.13 15.86
C GLY A 664 -10.01 -22.89 15.47
N VAL A 665 -11.09 -22.69 16.21
CA VAL A 665 -12.39 -23.36 16.02
C VAL A 665 -13.48 -22.35 15.70
N ILE A 666 -14.34 -22.66 14.72
CA ILE A 666 -15.55 -21.88 14.40
C ILE A 666 -16.76 -22.80 14.45
N LEU A 667 -17.77 -22.42 15.24
CA LEU A 667 -19.05 -23.11 15.38
C LEU A 667 -20.20 -22.18 14.98
N ALA A 668 -21.15 -22.64 14.17
CA ALA A 668 -22.31 -21.86 13.76
C ALA A 668 -23.62 -22.53 14.19
N GLU A 669 -24.55 -21.78 14.77
CA GLU A 669 -25.93 -22.18 15.05
C GLU A 669 -26.86 -21.63 13.96
N TYR A 670 -27.72 -22.48 13.38
CA TYR A 670 -28.65 -22.08 12.32
C TYR A 670 -30.11 -22.13 12.77
#